data_489a20e000c38ba905df74ad9ac3f1c0
#
_entry.id   489a20e000c38ba905df74ad9ac3f1c0
#
_cell.length_a   1.000
_cell.length_b   1.000
_cell.length_c   1.000
_cell.angle_alpha   90.00
_cell.angle_beta   90.00
_cell.angle_gamma   90.00
#
_symmetry.space_group_name_H-M   'P 1'
#
loop_
_entity.id
_entity.type
_entity.pdbx_description
1 polymer ?
#
loop_
_entity_poly.entity_id
_entity_poly.type
_entity_poly.pdbx_seq_one_letter_code
_entity_poly.pdbx_strand_id
1 'polypeptide(L)'
;MDTLIAPVISALKENHASVDSDEVSRAFDVARDAHEGQLRKSGEAYITHPVAVAEILANFGLNQPTVIAALLHDTVEDTQYSLTQLRNDFGDEVANLVDGVTKLDKLAYGPTAEAETVRKMVIAMSRDIRVLVIKLADRLHNARTWKYVSEESALRKARETLDIYAPLAHRLGMNAIKWELEDLSFEVLEPKKFEEISRLVAERSPSRDALTEQVIVSVKEDLSRDNIESTVTGRNKHFFSVYQKMVVRGREFNEIYDLVGIRVLVSDVRDCYAVLGSIHARWSPVPGRFKDYIAMPKFNLYQSLHTTVIGPTGKAIEIQIRTYDMHSRAEFGIAAHWKYKQGPENTDSSPEMLWLRQLHEWQKETEDPSEFLEALRFDLGSPEVFVFTPKGSVVALPGGSTPVDFAFSVHTDVGLRCAGAKVNGRLVPLDSRLNNGDVVEIVTNKSESAGPSRDWLNFVKSPRARSKIKAYFSKERREEAIDAGRESIARQMRKAGLPLQKIFAGHSLLELSHELRYPDIDALYSAVGDGYVSAASIIDKLVTALGAEDSHPEPTMDAFPTRAPTTRRSSNAVDVEGADDVLVKLARCCTPVPGDPIMGFITKGSGVSIHRSDCTNAHDLQVHQVDRVVNVKWRLGASSVFLVNIQVEALDRASLLADVTRTLSDQHVNILSAAVSTSKDRTAFSRFTFEMADATHLDSVLAAVRGIEGVYDVYRTTNN
;
A
#
# COMPACT_ATOMS: atom_id res chain seq x y z
N MET A 1 9.90 8.54 -41.13
CA MET A 1 9.49 8.57 -39.71
C MET A 1 9.40 7.12 -39.22
N ASP A 2 10.10 6.74 -38.19
CA ASP A 2 10.03 5.38 -37.64
C ASP A 2 8.60 5.07 -37.19
N THR A 3 8.11 3.87 -37.46
CA THR A 3 6.74 3.45 -37.14
C THR A 3 6.47 3.45 -35.63
N LEU A 4 7.53 3.31 -34.81
CA LEU A 4 7.42 3.28 -33.34
C LEU A 4 7.12 4.67 -32.73
N ILE A 5 7.71 5.75 -33.26
CA ILE A 5 7.54 7.10 -32.70
C ILE A 5 6.30 7.84 -33.25
N ALA A 6 5.75 7.36 -34.36
CA ALA A 6 4.62 8.02 -35.03
C ALA A 6 3.38 8.20 -34.11
N PRO A 7 2.96 7.23 -33.26
CA PRO A 7 1.85 7.40 -32.32
C PRO A 7 2.11 8.53 -31.31
N VAL A 8 3.33 8.65 -30.78
CA VAL A 8 3.72 9.69 -29.81
C VAL A 8 3.57 11.07 -30.44
N ILE A 9 4.07 11.25 -31.68
CA ILE A 9 4.00 12.53 -32.40
C ILE A 9 2.54 12.87 -32.75
N SER A 10 1.73 11.86 -33.13
CA SER A 10 0.29 12.06 -33.38
C SER A 10 -0.43 12.55 -32.14
N ALA A 11 -0.23 11.87 -31.01
CA ALA A 11 -0.83 12.25 -29.74
C ALA A 11 -0.40 13.65 -29.26
N LEU A 12 0.87 14.02 -29.45
CA LEU A 12 1.33 15.37 -29.15
C LEU A 12 0.62 16.42 -30.01
N LYS A 13 0.49 16.19 -31.32
CA LYS A 13 -0.16 17.12 -32.28
C LYS A 13 -1.66 17.25 -32.01
N GLU A 14 -2.33 16.22 -31.51
CA GLU A 14 -3.72 16.27 -31.12
C GLU A 14 -3.96 17.15 -29.87
N ASN A 15 -2.98 17.20 -28.99
CA ASN A 15 -3.07 17.91 -27.72
C ASN A 15 -2.45 19.30 -27.71
N HIS A 16 -1.51 19.59 -28.63
CA HIS A 16 -0.78 20.85 -28.66
C HIS A 16 -0.72 21.44 -30.06
N ALA A 17 -0.97 22.75 -30.17
CA ALA A 17 -1.01 23.48 -31.46
C ALA A 17 0.35 23.61 -32.15
N SER A 18 1.45 23.61 -31.38
CA SER A 18 2.81 23.70 -31.88
C SER A 18 3.66 22.57 -31.32
N VAL A 19 4.10 21.65 -32.19
CA VAL A 19 4.97 20.52 -31.85
C VAL A 19 6.12 20.48 -32.83
N ASP A 20 7.35 20.52 -32.30
CA ASP A 20 8.56 20.26 -33.09
C ASP A 20 8.77 18.74 -33.21
N SER A 21 8.24 18.17 -34.29
CA SER A 21 8.34 16.74 -34.58
C SER A 21 9.77 16.27 -34.82
N ASP A 22 10.65 17.16 -35.27
CA ASP A 22 12.05 16.84 -35.60
C ASP A 22 12.84 16.69 -34.28
N GLU A 23 12.57 17.54 -33.28
CA GLU A 23 13.19 17.42 -31.96
C GLU A 23 12.74 16.12 -31.25
N VAL A 24 11.45 15.75 -31.32
CA VAL A 24 10.94 14.50 -30.77
C VAL A 24 11.56 13.29 -31.47
N SER A 25 11.68 13.33 -32.81
CA SER A 25 12.33 12.27 -33.59
C SER A 25 13.81 12.14 -33.23
N ARG A 26 14.52 13.25 -33.06
CA ARG A 26 15.93 13.27 -32.63
C ARG A 26 16.09 12.65 -31.23
N ALA A 27 15.19 12.94 -30.29
CA ALA A 27 15.22 12.33 -28.96
C ALA A 27 15.00 10.82 -29.02
N PHE A 28 14.10 10.35 -29.88
CA PHE A 28 13.89 8.92 -30.13
C PHE A 28 15.15 8.27 -30.72
N ASP A 29 15.80 8.89 -31.73
CA ASP A 29 17.00 8.35 -32.33
C ASP A 29 18.13 8.23 -31.30
N VAL A 30 18.35 9.26 -30.47
CA VAL A 30 19.35 9.25 -29.38
C VAL A 30 19.01 8.12 -28.37
N ALA A 31 17.76 7.97 -27.96
CA ALA A 31 17.36 6.90 -27.05
C ALA A 31 17.55 5.50 -27.66
N ARG A 32 17.19 5.33 -28.96
CA ARG A 32 17.37 4.06 -29.68
C ARG A 32 18.85 3.69 -29.79
N ASP A 33 19.67 4.62 -30.21
CA ASP A 33 21.11 4.39 -30.44
C ASP A 33 21.85 4.16 -29.10
N ALA A 34 21.44 4.84 -28.03
CA ALA A 34 21.99 4.64 -26.69
C ALA A 34 21.67 3.24 -26.13
N HIS A 35 20.48 2.71 -26.41
CA HIS A 35 20.04 1.37 -25.98
C HIS A 35 20.25 0.27 -27.05
N GLU A 36 21.09 0.53 -28.07
CA GLU A 36 21.32 -0.46 -29.12
C GLU A 36 21.83 -1.80 -28.56
N GLY A 37 21.20 -2.90 -28.97
CA GLY A 37 21.53 -4.26 -28.50
C GLY A 37 20.96 -4.63 -27.13
N GLN A 38 20.36 -3.72 -26.40
CA GLN A 38 19.68 -4.03 -25.13
C GLN A 38 18.30 -4.63 -25.38
N LEU A 39 17.97 -5.66 -24.61
CA LEU A 39 16.66 -6.34 -24.67
C LEU A 39 15.97 -6.26 -23.29
N ARG A 40 14.66 -6.13 -23.32
CA ARG A 40 13.82 -6.30 -22.14
C ARG A 40 13.71 -7.78 -21.74
N LYS A 41 13.23 -8.04 -20.51
CA LYS A 41 12.93 -9.43 -20.08
C LYS A 41 11.83 -10.09 -20.89
N SER A 42 11.00 -9.33 -21.62
CA SER A 42 10.03 -9.82 -22.60
C SER A 42 10.68 -10.33 -23.91
N GLY A 43 11.96 -10.01 -24.14
CA GLY A 43 12.68 -10.28 -25.40
C GLY A 43 12.56 -9.17 -26.44
N GLU A 44 11.80 -8.12 -26.20
CA GLU A 44 11.67 -6.95 -27.08
C GLU A 44 12.87 -6.00 -26.96
N ALA A 45 13.14 -5.21 -28.01
CA ALA A 45 14.16 -4.17 -27.95
C ALA A 45 13.84 -3.15 -26.84
N TYR A 46 14.86 -2.72 -26.09
CA TYR A 46 14.67 -1.84 -24.91
C TYR A 46 13.92 -0.55 -25.23
N ILE A 47 14.17 0.02 -26.43
CA ILE A 47 13.55 1.27 -26.90
C ILE A 47 12.01 1.26 -26.85
N THR A 48 11.38 0.08 -26.91
CA THR A 48 9.91 -0.04 -26.83
C THR A 48 9.37 0.50 -25.51
N HIS A 49 10.18 0.45 -24.42
CA HIS A 49 9.80 0.94 -23.12
C HIS A 49 9.71 2.47 -23.06
N PRO A 50 10.78 3.24 -23.31
CA PRO A 50 10.69 4.69 -23.26
C PRO A 50 9.69 5.26 -24.28
N VAL A 51 9.50 4.61 -25.43
CA VAL A 51 8.46 5.00 -26.39
C VAL A 51 7.06 4.81 -25.79
N ALA A 52 6.77 3.68 -25.15
CA ALA A 52 5.47 3.45 -24.51
C ALA A 52 5.22 4.41 -23.34
N VAL A 53 6.24 4.75 -22.55
CA VAL A 53 6.14 5.76 -21.48
C VAL A 53 5.84 7.14 -22.08
N ALA A 54 6.53 7.51 -23.15
CA ALA A 54 6.32 8.76 -23.87
C ALA A 54 4.91 8.84 -24.50
N GLU A 55 4.40 7.73 -25.05
CA GLU A 55 3.05 7.63 -25.61
C GLU A 55 1.97 7.82 -24.53
N ILE A 56 2.13 7.19 -23.35
CA ILE A 56 1.23 7.40 -22.21
C ILE A 56 1.15 8.89 -21.85
N LEU A 57 2.29 9.56 -21.75
CA LEU A 57 2.34 10.98 -21.38
C LEU A 57 1.80 11.91 -22.49
N ALA A 58 2.08 11.61 -23.75
CA ALA A 58 1.54 12.35 -24.88
C ALA A 58 0.00 12.25 -24.95
N ASN A 59 -0.56 11.04 -24.73
CA ASN A 59 -2.00 10.84 -24.66
C ASN A 59 -2.65 11.56 -23.47
N PHE A 60 -1.91 11.79 -22.40
CA PHE A 60 -2.38 12.57 -21.23
C PHE A 60 -2.28 14.09 -21.47
N GLY A 61 -1.74 14.52 -22.59
CA GLY A 61 -1.61 15.92 -22.98
C GLY A 61 -0.44 16.64 -22.32
N LEU A 62 0.60 15.93 -21.88
CA LEU A 62 1.83 16.53 -21.38
C LEU A 62 2.58 17.25 -22.50
N ASN A 63 3.32 18.30 -22.13
CA ASN A 63 4.07 19.11 -23.10
C ASN A 63 5.28 18.36 -23.70
N GLN A 64 5.76 18.84 -24.84
CA GLN A 64 6.87 18.23 -25.58
C GLN A 64 8.14 18.01 -24.75
N PRO A 65 8.65 18.94 -23.90
CA PRO A 65 9.81 18.68 -23.06
C PRO A 65 9.64 17.50 -22.10
N THR A 66 8.44 17.29 -21.56
CA THR A 66 8.14 16.15 -20.69
C THR A 66 8.15 14.83 -21.46
N VAL A 67 7.61 14.81 -22.68
CA VAL A 67 7.60 13.62 -23.54
C VAL A 67 9.02 13.29 -24.02
N ILE A 68 9.84 14.30 -24.36
CA ILE A 68 11.26 14.12 -24.67
C ILE A 68 12.02 13.57 -23.45
N ALA A 69 11.78 14.11 -22.26
CA ALA A 69 12.38 13.60 -21.04
C ALA A 69 12.01 12.13 -20.78
N ALA A 70 10.78 11.74 -21.11
CA ALA A 70 10.34 10.34 -21.01
C ALA A 70 11.00 9.42 -22.05
N LEU A 71 11.29 9.89 -23.24
CA LEU A 71 12.07 9.12 -24.22
C LEU A 71 13.51 8.87 -23.75
N LEU A 72 14.08 9.82 -23.00
CA LEU A 72 15.48 9.83 -22.58
C LEU A 72 15.70 9.43 -21.11
N HIS A 73 14.66 9.06 -20.33
CA HIS A 73 14.76 8.94 -18.88
C HIS A 73 15.76 7.88 -18.40
N ASP A 74 15.88 6.76 -19.11
CA ASP A 74 16.80 5.66 -18.77
C ASP A 74 18.19 5.81 -19.43
N THR A 75 18.35 6.72 -20.41
CA THR A 75 19.61 6.84 -21.15
C THR A 75 20.80 7.22 -20.27
N VAL A 76 20.61 8.12 -19.30
CA VAL A 76 21.66 8.57 -18.38
C VAL A 76 22.01 7.52 -17.33
N GLU A 77 21.07 6.61 -16.99
CA GLU A 77 21.27 5.58 -15.99
C GLU A 77 21.87 4.30 -16.58
N ASP A 78 21.30 3.83 -17.69
CA ASP A 78 21.58 2.51 -18.25
C ASP A 78 22.58 2.53 -19.42
N THR A 79 23.08 3.71 -19.80
CA THR A 79 24.00 3.86 -20.94
C THR A 79 25.15 4.82 -20.63
N GLN A 80 26.02 5.03 -21.63
CA GLN A 80 27.13 5.98 -21.52
C GLN A 80 26.75 7.43 -21.87
N TYR A 81 25.49 7.71 -22.22
CA TYR A 81 25.00 9.03 -22.56
C TYR A 81 24.89 9.90 -21.29
N SER A 82 25.75 10.90 -21.19
CA SER A 82 25.88 11.70 -19.97
C SER A 82 24.82 12.81 -19.86
N LEU A 83 24.51 13.20 -18.60
CA LEU A 83 23.60 14.33 -18.34
C LEU A 83 24.10 15.65 -18.97
N THR A 84 25.42 15.83 -19.12
CA THR A 84 26.01 17.01 -19.76
C THR A 84 25.72 16.99 -21.26
N GLN A 85 25.84 15.86 -21.93
CA GLN A 85 25.47 15.69 -23.32
C GLN A 85 23.98 15.97 -23.53
N LEU A 86 23.14 15.33 -22.69
CA LEU A 86 21.70 15.54 -22.74
C LEU A 86 21.30 17.01 -22.59
N ARG A 87 21.97 17.75 -21.70
CA ARG A 87 21.75 19.19 -21.50
C ARG A 87 22.14 20.01 -22.73
N ASN A 88 23.23 19.67 -23.38
CA ASN A 88 23.67 20.36 -24.60
C ASN A 88 22.73 20.06 -25.77
N ASP A 89 22.21 18.87 -25.90
CA ASP A 89 21.40 18.41 -27.03
C ASP A 89 19.92 18.80 -26.93
N PHE A 90 19.34 18.81 -25.67
CA PHE A 90 17.90 19.01 -25.43
C PHE A 90 17.59 20.13 -24.41
N GLY A 91 18.59 20.83 -23.91
CA GLY A 91 18.42 21.98 -23.01
C GLY A 91 18.25 21.61 -21.52
N ASP A 92 18.23 22.66 -20.69
CA ASP A 92 18.20 22.56 -19.24
C ASP A 92 16.89 21.92 -18.71
N GLU A 93 15.76 22.23 -19.34
CA GLU A 93 14.45 21.75 -18.89
C GLU A 93 14.37 20.23 -18.98
N VAL A 94 14.69 19.65 -20.12
CA VAL A 94 14.71 18.19 -20.33
C VAL A 94 15.74 17.53 -19.43
N ALA A 95 16.95 18.10 -19.34
CA ALA A 95 18.03 17.57 -18.51
C ALA A 95 17.66 17.53 -17.01
N ASN A 96 16.98 18.55 -16.50
CA ASN A 96 16.54 18.60 -15.12
C ASN A 96 15.44 17.58 -14.82
N LEU A 97 14.52 17.34 -15.77
CA LEU A 97 13.49 16.30 -15.63
C LEU A 97 14.13 14.90 -15.58
N VAL A 98 15.05 14.59 -16.51
CA VAL A 98 15.76 13.31 -16.56
C VAL A 98 16.60 13.11 -15.30
N ASP A 99 17.38 14.10 -14.86
CA ASP A 99 18.16 14.06 -13.62
C ASP A 99 17.26 13.78 -12.40
N GLY A 100 16.06 14.39 -12.36
CA GLY A 100 15.05 14.15 -11.34
C GLY A 100 14.59 12.70 -11.31
N VAL A 101 14.29 12.10 -12.46
CA VAL A 101 13.85 10.69 -12.57
C VAL A 101 14.99 9.75 -12.20
N THR A 102 16.19 9.93 -12.76
CA THR A 102 17.38 9.08 -12.51
C THR A 102 17.79 9.05 -11.04
N LYS A 103 17.69 10.17 -10.32
CA LYS A 103 18.01 10.23 -8.87
C LYS A 103 17.05 9.40 -8.03
N LEU A 104 15.88 9.07 -8.54
CA LEU A 104 14.91 8.20 -7.85
C LEU A 104 15.28 6.71 -7.93
N ASP A 105 15.96 6.30 -8.99
CA ASP A 105 16.29 4.90 -9.26
C ASP A 105 17.63 4.43 -8.63
N LYS A 106 18.57 5.36 -8.38
CA LYS A 106 19.91 5.06 -7.84
C LYS A 106 19.96 4.74 -6.35
N LEU A 107 19.21 3.75 -5.85
CA LEU A 107 19.28 3.40 -4.45
C LEU A 107 19.66 1.95 -4.18
N ALA A 108 20.61 1.84 -3.23
CA ALA A 108 21.19 0.60 -2.77
C ALA A 108 20.19 -0.34 -2.10
N TYR A 109 20.44 -1.64 -2.18
CA TYR A 109 19.65 -2.71 -1.55
C TYR A 109 19.67 -2.62 -0.01
N GLY A 110 18.50 -2.73 0.62
CA GLY A 110 18.36 -2.83 2.08
C GLY A 110 16.96 -2.47 2.58
N PRO A 111 16.61 -2.77 3.84
CA PRO A 111 15.29 -2.46 4.41
C PRO A 111 14.94 -0.97 4.45
N THR A 112 15.94 -0.09 4.44
CA THR A 112 15.79 1.37 4.42
C THR A 112 15.79 1.95 2.99
N ALA A 113 16.09 1.15 1.97
CA ALA A 113 16.21 1.63 0.58
C ALA A 113 14.87 2.15 0.04
N GLU A 114 13.76 1.48 0.34
CA GLU A 114 12.42 1.90 -0.07
C GLU A 114 12.06 3.26 0.54
N ALA A 115 12.31 3.44 1.85
CA ALA A 115 12.03 4.68 2.55
C ALA A 115 12.86 5.87 2.00
N GLU A 116 14.12 5.63 1.69
CA GLU A 116 15.00 6.65 1.12
C GLU A 116 14.62 6.96 -0.34
N THR A 117 14.15 5.98 -1.12
CA THR A 117 13.62 6.19 -2.48
C THR A 117 12.42 7.13 -2.43
N VAL A 118 11.47 6.86 -1.56
CA VAL A 118 10.27 7.69 -1.40
C VAL A 118 10.63 9.09 -0.90
N ARG A 119 11.58 9.20 0.02
CA ARG A 119 12.08 10.50 0.50
C ARG A 119 12.67 11.34 -0.63
N LYS A 120 13.53 10.75 -1.48
CA LYS A 120 14.09 11.44 -2.66
C LYS A 120 13.02 11.78 -3.69
N MET A 121 12.04 10.89 -3.88
CA MET A 121 10.90 11.16 -4.74
C MET A 121 10.15 12.42 -4.31
N VAL A 122 9.87 12.57 -3.01
CA VAL A 122 9.23 13.79 -2.46
C VAL A 122 10.08 15.05 -2.71
N ILE A 123 11.40 14.96 -2.56
CA ILE A 123 12.31 16.07 -2.84
C ILE A 123 12.29 16.44 -4.34
N ALA A 124 12.35 15.47 -5.24
CA ALA A 124 12.30 15.71 -6.68
C ALA A 124 10.95 16.31 -7.11
N MET A 125 9.85 15.78 -6.61
CA MET A 125 8.49 16.28 -6.86
C MET A 125 8.30 17.74 -6.42
N SER A 126 8.92 18.13 -5.30
CA SER A 126 8.80 19.51 -4.79
C SER A 126 9.50 20.55 -5.69
N ARG A 127 10.41 20.09 -6.56
CA ARG A 127 11.09 20.93 -7.55
C ARG A 127 10.30 21.00 -8.86
N ASP A 128 9.89 19.86 -9.38
CA ASP A 128 9.06 19.75 -10.58
C ASP A 128 8.19 18.50 -10.52
N ILE A 129 6.87 18.71 -10.48
CA ILE A 129 5.88 17.62 -10.37
C ILE A 129 5.90 16.67 -11.57
N ARG A 130 6.39 17.14 -12.74
CA ARG A 130 6.49 16.32 -13.96
C ARG A 130 7.41 15.11 -13.77
N VAL A 131 8.40 15.21 -12.90
CA VAL A 131 9.27 14.07 -12.53
C VAL A 131 8.43 12.91 -12.00
N LEU A 132 7.46 13.19 -11.10
CA LEU A 132 6.55 12.14 -10.60
C LEU A 132 5.62 11.63 -11.70
N VAL A 133 5.12 12.49 -12.56
CA VAL A 133 4.22 12.10 -13.65
C VAL A 133 4.93 11.16 -14.63
N ILE A 134 6.20 11.42 -14.97
CA ILE A 134 7.04 10.50 -15.76
C ILE A 134 7.21 9.17 -15.02
N LYS A 135 7.53 9.22 -13.72
CA LYS A 135 7.72 8.00 -12.91
C LYS A 135 6.45 7.17 -12.76
N LEU A 136 5.27 7.79 -12.70
CA LEU A 136 3.99 7.08 -12.69
C LEU A 136 3.72 6.39 -14.04
N ALA A 137 4.05 7.03 -15.17
CA ALA A 137 3.91 6.44 -16.50
C ALA A 137 4.91 5.28 -16.70
N ASP A 138 6.17 5.45 -16.26
CA ASP A 138 7.18 4.39 -16.21
C ASP A 138 6.69 3.18 -15.39
N ARG A 139 6.23 3.43 -14.15
CA ARG A 139 5.68 2.39 -13.27
C ARG A 139 4.50 1.66 -13.91
N LEU A 140 3.62 2.37 -14.60
CA LEU A 140 2.47 1.79 -15.29
C LEU A 140 2.92 0.87 -16.43
N HIS A 141 3.85 1.32 -17.28
CA HIS A 141 4.36 0.46 -18.35
C HIS A 141 5.13 -0.76 -17.81
N ASN A 142 5.90 -0.59 -16.75
CA ASN A 142 6.57 -1.69 -16.06
C ASN A 142 5.56 -2.67 -15.45
N ALA A 143 4.45 -2.20 -14.88
CA ALA A 143 3.40 -3.04 -14.33
C ALA A 143 2.73 -3.92 -15.42
N ARG A 144 2.47 -3.39 -16.59
CA ARG A 144 1.94 -4.14 -17.75
C ARG A 144 2.83 -5.32 -18.20
N THR A 145 4.11 -5.30 -17.79
CA THR A 145 5.11 -6.30 -18.17
C THR A 145 5.59 -7.19 -17.01
N TRP A 146 4.93 -7.18 -15.83
CA TRP A 146 5.33 -7.99 -14.67
C TRP A 146 5.31 -9.49 -14.92
N LYS A 147 4.50 -9.97 -15.86
CA LYS A 147 4.47 -11.39 -16.25
C LYS A 147 5.81 -11.95 -16.80
N TYR A 148 6.76 -11.08 -17.15
CA TYR A 148 8.08 -11.44 -17.65
C TYR A 148 9.19 -11.34 -16.60
N VAL A 149 8.90 -10.93 -15.37
CA VAL A 149 9.86 -10.90 -14.26
C VAL A 149 9.61 -12.05 -13.31
N SER A 150 10.56 -12.30 -12.37
CA SER A 150 10.35 -13.34 -11.35
C SER A 150 9.16 -12.99 -10.43
N GLU A 151 8.45 -14.00 -9.97
CA GLU A 151 7.28 -13.87 -9.10
C GLU A 151 7.59 -13.02 -7.85
N GLU A 152 8.71 -13.28 -7.17
CA GLU A 152 9.16 -12.51 -6.02
C GLU A 152 9.32 -11.01 -6.35
N SER A 153 9.92 -10.69 -7.50
CA SER A 153 10.09 -9.32 -7.97
C SER A 153 8.75 -8.67 -8.31
N ALA A 154 7.83 -9.41 -8.95
CA ALA A 154 6.50 -8.94 -9.27
C ALA A 154 5.70 -8.63 -8.00
N LEU A 155 5.66 -9.54 -7.02
CA LEU A 155 4.96 -9.36 -5.75
C LEU A 155 5.47 -8.13 -4.98
N ARG A 156 6.79 -7.96 -4.87
CA ARG A 156 7.38 -6.80 -4.20
C ARG A 156 6.98 -5.50 -4.88
N LYS A 157 7.13 -5.42 -6.22
CA LYS A 157 6.80 -4.24 -7.02
C LYS A 157 5.30 -3.92 -7.01
N ALA A 158 4.45 -4.94 -7.04
CA ALA A 158 3.00 -4.78 -6.96
C ALA A 158 2.56 -4.21 -5.60
N ARG A 159 3.15 -4.69 -4.50
CA ARG A 159 2.90 -4.16 -3.15
C ARG A 159 3.32 -2.69 -3.02
N GLU A 160 4.55 -2.36 -3.44
CA GLU A 160 5.04 -0.98 -3.50
C GLU A 160 4.12 -0.08 -4.33
N THR A 161 3.61 -0.61 -5.44
CA THR A 161 2.69 0.13 -6.33
C THR A 161 1.35 0.41 -5.65
N LEU A 162 0.74 -0.55 -4.97
CA LEU A 162 -0.51 -0.34 -4.23
C LEU A 162 -0.33 0.57 -3.00
N ASP A 163 0.81 0.48 -2.31
CA ASP A 163 1.06 1.22 -1.08
C ASP A 163 1.47 2.67 -1.32
N ILE A 164 2.11 2.96 -2.48
CA ILE A 164 2.74 4.27 -2.74
C ILE A 164 2.27 4.88 -4.06
N TYR A 165 2.49 4.22 -5.20
CA TYR A 165 2.30 4.86 -6.51
C TYR A 165 0.82 5.08 -6.87
N ALA A 166 -0.05 4.10 -6.61
CA ALA A 166 -1.48 4.24 -6.89
C ALA A 166 -2.15 5.31 -5.99
N PRO A 167 -1.87 5.40 -4.67
CA PRO A 167 -2.30 6.51 -3.84
C PRO A 167 -1.73 7.87 -4.27
N LEU A 168 -0.48 7.95 -4.71
CA LEU A 168 0.10 9.18 -5.25
C LEU A 168 -0.62 9.62 -6.55
N ALA A 169 -0.87 8.69 -7.47
CA ALA A 169 -1.66 8.97 -8.67
C ALA A 169 -3.07 9.47 -8.32
N HIS A 170 -3.69 8.89 -7.28
CA HIS A 170 -4.98 9.36 -6.78
C HIS A 170 -4.92 10.78 -6.23
N ARG A 171 -3.89 11.09 -5.46
CA ARG A 171 -3.68 12.43 -4.87
C ARG A 171 -3.50 13.49 -5.95
N LEU A 172 -2.82 13.15 -7.03
CA LEU A 172 -2.63 14.00 -8.20
C LEU A 172 -3.84 14.04 -9.15
N GLY A 173 -4.93 13.33 -8.81
CA GLY A 173 -6.13 13.24 -9.67
C GLY A 173 -5.95 12.39 -10.93
N MET A 174 -4.81 11.72 -11.12
CA MET A 174 -4.48 10.89 -12.29
C MET A 174 -5.16 9.51 -12.19
N ASN A 175 -6.51 9.53 -12.22
CA ASN A 175 -7.30 8.33 -11.97
C ASN A 175 -7.13 7.26 -13.05
N ALA A 176 -6.85 7.62 -14.30
CA ALA A 176 -6.58 6.67 -15.37
C ALA A 176 -5.38 5.76 -15.03
N ILE A 177 -4.26 6.34 -14.57
CA ILE A 177 -3.09 5.59 -14.12
C ILE A 177 -3.41 4.81 -12.83
N LYS A 178 -4.04 5.46 -11.86
CA LYS A 178 -4.37 4.85 -10.57
C LYS A 178 -5.12 3.53 -10.74
N TRP A 179 -6.20 3.54 -11.48
CA TRP A 179 -7.06 2.36 -11.61
C TRP A 179 -6.35 1.19 -12.30
N GLU A 180 -5.57 1.47 -13.32
CA GLU A 180 -4.81 0.43 -14.01
C GLU A 180 -3.70 -0.14 -13.12
N LEU A 181 -2.97 0.71 -12.39
CA LEU A 181 -1.98 0.27 -11.40
C LEU A 181 -2.60 -0.58 -10.29
N GLU A 182 -3.79 -0.20 -9.79
CA GLU A 182 -4.52 -0.97 -8.77
C GLU A 182 -4.94 -2.35 -9.29
N ASP A 183 -5.52 -2.43 -10.50
CA ASP A 183 -5.98 -3.68 -11.08
C ASP A 183 -4.82 -4.62 -11.40
N LEU A 184 -3.72 -4.13 -12.03
CA LEU A 184 -2.51 -4.92 -12.30
C LEU A 184 -1.82 -5.41 -11.01
N SER A 185 -1.78 -4.57 -9.98
CA SER A 185 -1.21 -4.96 -8.69
C SER A 185 -2.07 -5.99 -7.98
N PHE A 186 -3.38 -5.86 -8.05
CA PHE A 186 -4.34 -6.80 -7.46
C PHE A 186 -4.24 -8.18 -8.11
N GLU A 187 -4.13 -8.24 -9.45
CA GLU A 187 -3.93 -9.47 -10.19
C GLU A 187 -2.69 -10.25 -9.73
N VAL A 188 -1.58 -9.53 -9.46
CA VAL A 188 -0.32 -10.14 -9.02
C VAL A 188 -0.36 -10.53 -7.54
N LEU A 189 -0.91 -9.68 -6.67
CA LEU A 189 -0.88 -9.91 -5.22
C LEU A 189 -1.92 -10.92 -4.75
N GLU A 190 -3.08 -10.96 -5.39
CA GLU A 190 -4.22 -11.79 -4.98
C GLU A 190 -4.86 -12.47 -6.21
N PRO A 191 -4.10 -13.30 -6.97
CA PRO A 191 -4.54 -13.81 -8.26
C PRO A 191 -5.86 -14.60 -8.17
N LYS A 192 -6.05 -15.40 -7.12
CA LYS A 192 -7.26 -16.18 -6.92
C LYS A 192 -8.50 -15.32 -6.68
N LYS A 193 -8.35 -14.25 -5.86
CA LYS A 193 -9.43 -13.29 -5.60
C LYS A 193 -9.75 -12.46 -6.84
N PHE A 194 -8.72 -12.11 -7.61
CA PHE A 194 -8.86 -11.41 -8.89
C PHE A 194 -9.65 -12.26 -9.89
N GLU A 195 -9.28 -13.54 -10.04
CA GLU A 195 -9.96 -14.49 -10.93
C GLU A 195 -11.43 -14.67 -10.55
N GLU A 196 -11.74 -14.85 -9.26
CA GLU A 196 -13.11 -14.97 -8.77
C GLU A 196 -13.95 -13.71 -9.04
N ILE A 197 -13.40 -12.53 -8.75
CA ILE A 197 -14.10 -11.26 -9.02
C ILE A 197 -14.27 -11.07 -10.53
N SER A 198 -13.26 -11.39 -11.33
CA SER A 198 -13.33 -11.33 -12.78
C SER A 198 -14.43 -12.25 -13.33
N ARG A 199 -14.53 -13.49 -12.79
CA ARG A 199 -15.60 -14.43 -13.10
C ARG A 199 -16.98 -13.88 -12.76
N LEU A 200 -17.17 -13.37 -11.52
CA LEU A 200 -18.45 -12.79 -11.08
C LEU A 200 -18.88 -11.59 -11.93
N VAL A 201 -17.92 -10.77 -12.35
CA VAL A 201 -18.18 -9.63 -13.26
C VAL A 201 -18.55 -10.12 -14.66
N ALA A 202 -17.82 -11.13 -15.18
CA ALA A 202 -18.03 -11.68 -16.53
C ALA A 202 -19.37 -12.41 -16.66
N GLU A 203 -19.79 -13.21 -15.69
CA GLU A 203 -21.07 -13.92 -15.68
C GLU A 203 -22.27 -13.00 -15.82
N ARG A 204 -22.16 -11.75 -15.34
CA ARG A 204 -23.22 -10.76 -15.40
C ARG A 204 -23.07 -9.74 -16.52
N SER A 205 -21.95 -9.78 -17.25
CA SER A 205 -21.65 -8.82 -18.32
C SER A 205 -22.75 -8.76 -19.40
N PRO A 206 -23.26 -9.87 -19.97
CA PRO A 206 -24.21 -9.79 -21.08
C PRO A 206 -25.51 -9.03 -20.71
N SER A 207 -26.08 -9.33 -19.54
CA SER A 207 -27.32 -8.67 -19.09
C SER A 207 -27.09 -7.22 -18.67
N ARG A 208 -25.89 -6.91 -18.16
CA ARG A 208 -25.47 -5.57 -17.79
C ARG A 208 -25.21 -4.70 -19.01
N ASP A 209 -24.49 -5.24 -20.01
CA ASP A 209 -24.12 -4.48 -21.20
C ASP A 209 -25.35 -4.16 -22.05
N ALA A 210 -26.30 -5.08 -22.16
CA ALA A 210 -27.61 -4.82 -22.79
C ALA A 210 -28.40 -3.74 -22.06
N LEU A 211 -28.43 -3.77 -20.72
CA LEU A 211 -29.08 -2.72 -19.91
C LEU A 211 -28.37 -1.37 -20.07
N THR A 212 -27.04 -1.37 -20.04
CA THR A 212 -26.24 -0.16 -20.23
C THR A 212 -26.53 0.49 -21.58
N GLU A 213 -26.55 -0.28 -22.66
CA GLU A 213 -26.85 0.22 -24.01
C GLU A 213 -28.28 0.75 -24.10
N GLN A 214 -29.26 0.05 -23.55
CA GLN A 214 -30.66 0.53 -23.50
C GLN A 214 -30.76 1.88 -22.78
N VAL A 215 -30.06 2.05 -21.66
CA VAL A 215 -30.05 3.31 -20.90
C VAL A 215 -29.33 4.41 -21.66
N ILE A 216 -28.21 4.12 -22.33
CA ILE A 216 -27.47 5.08 -23.16
C ILE A 216 -28.36 5.61 -24.27
N VAL A 217 -29.07 4.72 -24.98
CA VAL A 217 -30.01 5.13 -26.05
C VAL A 217 -31.11 6.02 -25.48
N SER A 218 -31.76 5.61 -24.39
CA SER A 218 -32.83 6.40 -23.78
C SER A 218 -32.37 7.78 -23.32
N VAL A 219 -31.19 7.89 -22.71
CA VAL A 219 -30.62 9.17 -22.28
C VAL A 219 -30.31 10.06 -23.50
N LYS A 220 -29.68 9.50 -24.55
CA LYS A 220 -29.37 10.25 -25.77
C LYS A 220 -30.63 10.80 -26.42
N GLU A 221 -31.71 10.03 -26.48
CA GLU A 221 -33.01 10.46 -27.02
C GLU A 221 -33.59 11.63 -26.23
N ASP A 222 -33.57 11.58 -24.89
CA ASP A 222 -34.10 12.66 -24.06
C ASP A 222 -33.25 13.92 -24.20
N LEU A 223 -31.94 13.82 -24.13
CA LEU A 223 -31.03 14.97 -24.25
C LEU A 223 -31.13 15.62 -25.64
N SER A 224 -31.29 14.81 -26.69
CA SER A 224 -31.54 15.35 -28.04
C SER A 224 -32.87 16.11 -28.13
N ARG A 225 -33.93 15.64 -27.46
CA ARG A 225 -35.21 16.32 -27.38
C ARG A 225 -35.12 17.65 -26.64
N ASP A 226 -34.30 17.67 -25.58
CA ASP A 226 -34.06 18.86 -24.77
C ASP A 226 -33.02 19.82 -25.39
N ASN A 227 -32.49 19.51 -26.59
CA ASN A 227 -31.44 20.25 -27.32
C ASN A 227 -30.13 20.36 -26.51
N ILE A 228 -29.79 19.35 -25.76
CA ILE A 228 -28.54 19.29 -25.00
C ILE A 228 -27.50 18.43 -25.75
N GLU A 229 -26.45 19.09 -26.27
CA GLU A 229 -25.35 18.38 -26.91
C GLU A 229 -24.54 17.59 -25.85
N SER A 230 -24.40 16.28 -26.08
CA SER A 230 -23.81 15.41 -25.07
C SER A 230 -23.15 14.17 -25.65
N THR A 231 -22.13 13.68 -24.97
CA THR A 231 -21.55 12.35 -25.19
C THR A 231 -21.95 11.44 -24.04
N VAL A 232 -22.64 10.35 -24.33
CA VAL A 232 -23.11 9.37 -23.35
C VAL A 232 -22.35 8.05 -23.58
N THR A 233 -21.64 7.57 -22.55
CA THR A 233 -20.82 6.35 -22.60
C THR A 233 -21.08 5.47 -21.39
N GLY A 234 -20.89 4.15 -21.56
CA GLY A 234 -20.81 3.22 -20.45
C GLY A 234 -19.52 3.42 -19.64
N ARG A 235 -19.58 3.15 -18.35
CA ARG A 235 -18.42 3.21 -17.46
C ARG A 235 -18.04 1.81 -17.03
N ASN A 236 -16.85 1.38 -17.43
CA ASN A 236 -16.25 0.13 -16.94
C ASN A 236 -15.87 0.29 -15.48
N LYS A 237 -16.01 -0.78 -14.71
CA LYS A 237 -15.63 -0.80 -13.32
C LYS A 237 -14.36 -1.60 -13.13
N HIS A 238 -13.45 -1.05 -12.33
CA HIS A 238 -12.16 -1.66 -12.04
C HIS A 238 -12.33 -2.76 -10.99
N PHE A 239 -11.64 -3.89 -11.16
CA PHE A 239 -11.77 -5.10 -10.34
C PHE A 239 -11.35 -4.82 -8.89
N PHE A 240 -10.25 -4.11 -8.68
CA PHE A 240 -9.81 -3.72 -7.34
C PHE A 240 -10.84 -2.86 -6.60
N SER A 241 -11.53 -1.96 -7.31
CA SER A 241 -12.61 -1.15 -6.72
C SER A 241 -13.82 -1.99 -6.29
N VAL A 242 -14.13 -3.07 -7.01
CA VAL A 242 -15.15 -4.05 -6.63
C VAL A 242 -14.71 -4.81 -5.39
N TYR A 243 -13.48 -5.34 -5.39
CA TYR A 243 -12.86 -6.04 -4.26
C TYR A 243 -12.89 -5.19 -2.98
N GLN A 244 -12.45 -3.93 -3.04
CA GLN A 244 -12.48 -3.03 -1.89
C GLN A 244 -13.89 -2.81 -1.33
N LYS A 245 -14.93 -2.74 -2.18
CA LYS A 245 -16.32 -2.59 -1.71
C LYS A 245 -16.82 -3.84 -1.03
N MET A 246 -16.45 -5.02 -1.52
CA MET A 246 -16.81 -6.29 -0.90
C MET A 246 -16.09 -6.46 0.45
N VAL A 247 -14.78 -6.25 0.49
CA VAL A 247 -13.93 -6.50 1.65
C VAL A 247 -14.01 -5.37 2.69
N VAL A 248 -13.72 -4.12 2.30
CA VAL A 248 -13.61 -2.99 3.24
C VAL A 248 -14.98 -2.50 3.71
N ARG A 249 -15.99 -2.51 2.82
CA ARG A 249 -17.35 -2.01 3.14
C ARG A 249 -18.33 -3.11 3.49
N GLY A 250 -17.90 -4.35 3.47
CA GLY A 250 -18.72 -5.49 3.86
C GLY A 250 -19.94 -5.72 2.99
N ARG A 251 -19.91 -5.35 1.70
CA ARG A 251 -21.05 -5.52 0.79
C ARG A 251 -20.96 -6.85 0.08
N GLU A 252 -22.08 -7.53 -0.04
CA GLU A 252 -22.19 -8.65 -0.97
C GLU A 252 -22.10 -8.14 -2.41
N PHE A 253 -21.59 -8.99 -3.31
CA PHE A 253 -21.47 -8.61 -4.73
C PHE A 253 -22.82 -8.16 -5.34
N ASN A 254 -23.92 -8.78 -4.90
CA ASN A 254 -25.28 -8.42 -5.31
C ASN A 254 -25.74 -7.02 -4.85
N GLU A 255 -25.13 -6.50 -3.79
CA GLU A 255 -25.42 -5.17 -3.23
C GLU A 255 -24.56 -4.06 -3.86
N ILE A 256 -23.67 -4.41 -4.80
CA ILE A 256 -22.86 -3.44 -5.54
C ILE A 256 -23.70 -2.89 -6.70
N TYR A 257 -24.61 -1.97 -6.39
CA TYR A 257 -25.53 -1.35 -7.35
C TYR A 257 -24.86 -0.55 -8.47
N ASP A 258 -23.61 -0.16 -8.30
CA ASP A 258 -22.84 0.65 -9.23
C ASP A 258 -22.00 -0.16 -10.22
N LEU A 259 -22.36 -1.43 -10.45
CA LEU A 259 -21.80 -2.26 -11.54
C LEU A 259 -22.31 -1.77 -12.92
N VAL A 260 -23.50 -1.19 -12.98
CA VAL A 260 -23.99 -0.48 -14.16
C VAL A 260 -23.78 1.01 -13.94
N GLY A 261 -22.91 1.60 -14.72
CA GLY A 261 -22.64 3.02 -14.66
C GLY A 261 -22.62 3.65 -16.05
N ILE A 262 -23.21 4.81 -16.19
CA ILE A 262 -23.08 5.64 -17.39
C ILE A 262 -22.44 6.97 -17.05
N ARG A 263 -21.80 7.55 -18.04
CA ARG A 263 -21.19 8.87 -17.99
C ARG A 263 -21.79 9.74 -19.07
N VAL A 264 -22.23 10.93 -18.68
CA VAL A 264 -22.73 11.96 -19.57
C VAL A 264 -21.77 13.14 -19.53
N LEU A 265 -21.23 13.49 -20.69
CA LEU A 265 -20.35 14.64 -20.89
C LEU A 265 -21.12 15.72 -21.65
N VAL A 266 -21.02 16.96 -21.16
CA VAL A 266 -21.66 18.13 -21.74
C VAL A 266 -20.69 19.30 -21.82
N SER A 267 -21.07 20.36 -22.51
CA SER A 267 -20.20 21.50 -22.75
C SER A 267 -20.03 22.41 -21.56
N ASP A 268 -21.09 22.69 -20.79
CA ASP A 268 -21.05 23.61 -19.66
C ASP A 268 -21.73 23.09 -18.37
N VAL A 269 -21.57 23.84 -17.28
CA VAL A 269 -22.08 23.48 -15.95
C VAL A 269 -23.62 23.54 -15.93
N ARG A 270 -24.24 24.45 -16.64
CA ARG A 270 -25.70 24.59 -16.71
C ARG A 270 -26.30 23.34 -17.32
N ASP A 271 -25.71 22.84 -18.37
CA ASP A 271 -26.16 21.61 -19.03
C ASP A 271 -25.99 20.38 -18.10
N CYS A 272 -25.00 20.35 -17.21
CA CYS A 272 -24.89 19.28 -16.21
C CYS A 272 -26.16 19.18 -15.33
N TYR A 273 -26.68 20.31 -14.87
CA TYR A 273 -27.89 20.34 -14.04
C TYR A 273 -29.19 20.12 -14.91
N ALA A 274 -29.20 20.55 -16.16
CA ALA A 274 -30.29 20.25 -17.09
C ALA A 274 -30.40 18.73 -17.36
N VAL A 275 -29.28 18.07 -17.63
CA VAL A 275 -29.19 16.59 -17.77
C VAL A 275 -29.70 15.89 -16.51
N LEU A 276 -29.32 16.37 -15.32
CA LEU A 276 -29.82 15.81 -14.06
C LEU A 276 -31.34 15.89 -13.98
N GLY A 277 -31.92 17.02 -14.38
CA GLY A 277 -33.38 17.22 -14.43
C GLY A 277 -34.06 16.25 -15.37
N SER A 278 -33.56 16.09 -16.60
CA SER A 278 -34.10 15.15 -17.61
C SER A 278 -34.03 13.70 -17.12
N ILE A 279 -32.91 13.30 -16.50
CA ILE A 279 -32.74 11.96 -15.94
C ILE A 279 -33.71 11.68 -14.79
N HIS A 280 -33.89 12.63 -13.87
CA HIS A 280 -34.83 12.48 -12.73
C HIS A 280 -36.30 12.57 -13.15
N ALA A 281 -36.57 13.23 -14.25
CA ALA A 281 -37.93 13.22 -14.84
C ALA A 281 -38.29 11.86 -15.46
N ARG A 282 -37.31 11.13 -16.01
CA ARG A 282 -37.50 9.79 -16.57
C ARG A 282 -37.49 8.68 -15.53
N TRP A 283 -36.57 8.71 -14.57
CA TRP A 283 -36.36 7.65 -13.58
C TRP A 283 -36.28 8.20 -12.15
N SER A 284 -36.91 7.50 -11.22
CA SER A 284 -36.91 7.88 -9.80
C SER A 284 -35.51 7.76 -9.20
N PRO A 285 -34.99 8.83 -8.59
CA PRO A 285 -33.68 8.77 -7.89
C PRO A 285 -33.79 7.97 -6.59
N VAL A 286 -32.69 7.25 -6.27
CA VAL A 286 -32.53 6.54 -4.99
C VAL A 286 -32.21 7.55 -3.90
N PRO A 287 -33.02 7.64 -2.81
CA PRO A 287 -32.80 8.61 -1.74
C PRO A 287 -31.39 8.47 -1.10
N GLY A 288 -30.73 9.61 -0.82
CA GLY A 288 -29.39 9.65 -0.21
C GLY A 288 -28.24 9.23 -1.13
N ARG A 289 -28.52 8.96 -2.41
CA ARG A 289 -27.48 8.58 -3.40
C ARG A 289 -27.09 9.70 -4.37
N PHE A 290 -27.65 10.87 -4.22
CA PHE A 290 -27.23 12.05 -4.97
C PHE A 290 -26.02 12.71 -4.29
N LYS A 291 -25.04 13.12 -5.09
CA LYS A 291 -23.87 13.88 -4.63
C LYS A 291 -23.51 14.94 -5.67
N ASP A 292 -23.40 16.16 -5.21
CA ASP A 292 -23.01 17.31 -6.02
C ASP A 292 -21.55 17.67 -5.73
N TYR A 293 -20.65 17.13 -6.54
CA TYR A 293 -19.23 17.49 -6.50
C TYR A 293 -18.88 18.65 -7.45
N ILE A 294 -19.87 19.24 -8.16
CA ILE A 294 -19.66 20.48 -8.91
C ILE A 294 -19.71 21.65 -7.93
N ALA A 295 -20.73 21.71 -7.10
CA ALA A 295 -20.89 22.74 -6.08
C ALA A 295 -19.87 22.60 -4.94
N MET A 296 -19.52 21.34 -4.58
CA MET A 296 -18.54 21.04 -3.53
C MET A 296 -17.48 20.07 -4.08
N PRO A 297 -16.45 20.58 -4.79
CA PRO A 297 -15.39 19.77 -5.36
C PRO A 297 -14.63 18.97 -4.28
N LYS A 298 -14.13 17.78 -4.65
CA LYS A 298 -13.20 17.06 -3.79
C LYS A 298 -11.86 17.79 -3.73
N PHE A 299 -11.02 17.46 -2.75
CA PHE A 299 -9.70 18.07 -2.57
C PHE A 299 -8.80 17.97 -3.82
N ASN A 300 -8.92 16.87 -4.60
CA ASN A 300 -8.22 16.67 -5.86
C ASN A 300 -8.94 17.34 -7.06
N LEU A 301 -9.71 18.37 -6.80
CA LEU A 301 -10.48 19.15 -7.77
C LEU A 301 -11.45 18.31 -8.61
N TYR A 302 -11.78 17.07 -8.19
CA TYR A 302 -12.75 16.25 -8.85
C TYR A 302 -14.14 16.88 -8.78
N GLN A 303 -14.74 17.12 -9.93
CA GLN A 303 -16.07 17.68 -10.10
C GLN A 303 -16.94 16.75 -10.95
N SER A 304 -18.14 16.46 -10.49
CA SER A 304 -19.16 15.68 -11.20
C SER A 304 -20.46 15.68 -10.39
N LEU A 305 -21.62 15.63 -11.02
CA LEU A 305 -22.85 15.21 -10.37
C LEU A 305 -22.90 13.67 -10.40
N HIS A 306 -23.22 13.06 -9.26
CA HIS A 306 -23.46 11.63 -9.17
C HIS A 306 -24.89 11.41 -8.72
N THR A 307 -25.65 10.66 -9.48
CA THR A 307 -26.97 10.21 -9.07
C THR A 307 -27.13 8.71 -9.32
N THR A 308 -27.95 8.07 -8.52
CA THR A 308 -28.36 6.68 -8.72
C THR A 308 -29.87 6.66 -8.94
N VAL A 309 -30.31 6.08 -10.03
CA VAL A 309 -31.72 5.98 -10.40
C VAL A 309 -32.16 4.54 -10.55
N ILE A 310 -33.45 4.27 -10.41
CA ILE A 310 -34.05 2.97 -10.71
C ILE A 310 -34.37 2.93 -12.21
N GLY A 311 -33.57 2.12 -12.95
CA GLY A 311 -33.69 2.00 -14.40
C GLY A 311 -34.88 1.14 -14.88
N PRO A 312 -34.99 0.91 -16.20
CA PRO A 312 -36.15 0.25 -16.82
C PRO A 312 -36.40 -1.19 -16.35
N THR A 313 -35.37 -1.88 -15.84
CA THR A 313 -35.50 -3.26 -15.32
C THR A 313 -35.62 -3.34 -13.79
N GLY A 314 -35.89 -2.20 -13.12
CA GLY A 314 -35.92 -2.10 -11.65
C GLY A 314 -34.53 -2.16 -10.99
N LYS A 315 -33.45 -2.22 -11.75
CA LYS A 315 -32.08 -2.20 -11.25
C LYS A 315 -31.58 -0.77 -11.05
N ALA A 316 -30.77 -0.58 -10.03
CA ALA A 316 -30.13 0.71 -9.78
C ALA A 316 -29.00 0.98 -10.78
N ILE A 317 -28.93 2.19 -11.30
CA ILE A 317 -27.96 2.66 -12.29
C ILE A 317 -27.28 3.91 -11.75
N GLU A 318 -25.95 3.91 -11.65
CA GLU A 318 -25.17 5.10 -11.31
C GLU A 318 -24.94 5.96 -12.56
N ILE A 319 -25.26 7.24 -12.48
CA ILE A 319 -25.05 8.19 -13.57
C ILE A 319 -24.11 9.29 -13.08
N GLN A 320 -23.05 9.51 -13.84
CA GLN A 320 -22.07 10.58 -13.62
C GLN A 320 -22.22 11.62 -14.72
N ILE A 321 -22.43 12.87 -14.32
CA ILE A 321 -22.65 13.99 -15.23
C ILE A 321 -21.57 15.03 -14.97
N ARG A 322 -20.86 15.46 -16.00
CA ARG A 322 -19.78 16.46 -15.89
C ARG A 322 -19.46 17.08 -17.24
N THR A 323 -18.78 18.21 -17.25
CA THR A 323 -18.33 18.81 -18.50
C THR A 323 -17.12 18.05 -19.07
N TYR A 324 -16.78 18.29 -20.35
CA TYR A 324 -15.57 17.75 -20.98
C TYR A 324 -14.29 18.18 -20.23
N ASP A 325 -14.24 19.42 -19.75
CA ASP A 325 -13.11 19.94 -18.96
C ASP A 325 -13.00 19.23 -17.59
N MET A 326 -14.13 19.09 -16.87
CA MET A 326 -14.18 18.31 -15.62
C MET A 326 -13.80 16.84 -15.85
N HIS A 327 -14.14 16.29 -17.02
CA HIS A 327 -13.77 14.93 -17.38
C HIS A 327 -12.24 14.81 -17.55
N SER A 328 -11.64 15.70 -18.31
CA SER A 328 -10.20 15.74 -18.52
C SER A 328 -9.45 15.84 -17.17
N ARG A 329 -9.88 16.77 -16.30
CA ARG A 329 -9.31 16.91 -14.95
C ARG A 329 -9.52 15.66 -14.07
N ALA A 330 -10.69 15.02 -14.17
CA ALA A 330 -10.99 13.84 -13.38
C ALA A 330 -10.23 12.57 -13.83
N GLU A 331 -9.84 12.45 -15.09
CA GLU A 331 -9.09 11.30 -15.62
C GLU A 331 -7.58 11.52 -15.54
N PHE A 332 -7.13 12.73 -15.90
CA PHE A 332 -5.71 13.05 -16.07
C PHE A 332 -5.14 13.92 -14.93
N GLY A 333 -6.00 14.45 -14.03
CA GLY A 333 -5.59 15.21 -12.86
C GLY A 333 -4.70 16.39 -13.20
N ILE A 334 -3.56 16.48 -12.52
CA ILE A 334 -2.60 17.59 -12.72
C ILE A 334 -2.09 17.64 -14.16
N ALA A 335 -2.01 16.52 -14.88
CA ALA A 335 -1.59 16.50 -16.29
C ALA A 335 -2.52 17.32 -17.19
N ALA A 336 -3.82 17.42 -16.89
CA ALA A 336 -4.78 18.22 -17.64
C ALA A 336 -4.45 19.73 -17.64
N HIS A 337 -3.71 20.23 -16.64
CA HIS A 337 -3.30 21.63 -16.59
C HIS A 337 -2.30 22.00 -17.69
N TRP A 338 -1.44 21.06 -18.12
CA TRP A 338 -0.47 21.30 -19.18
C TRP A 338 -1.09 21.36 -20.58
N LYS A 339 -2.29 20.81 -20.76
CA LYS A 339 -3.02 20.86 -22.01
C LYS A 339 -3.53 22.29 -22.36
N TYR A 340 -3.83 23.11 -21.34
CA TYR A 340 -4.50 24.41 -21.54
C TYR A 340 -3.63 25.63 -21.23
N LYS A 341 -2.44 25.47 -20.60
CA LYS A 341 -1.59 26.60 -20.23
C LYS A 341 -0.17 26.44 -20.79
N GLN A 342 0.20 27.34 -21.67
CA GLN A 342 1.60 27.56 -22.08
C GLN A 342 2.28 28.46 -21.03
N GLY A 343 2.98 27.84 -20.04
CA GLY A 343 3.82 28.55 -19.09
C GLY A 343 3.69 28.13 -17.63
N PRO A 344 4.75 28.30 -16.83
CA PRO A 344 4.81 27.90 -15.42
C PRO A 344 4.05 28.85 -14.46
N GLU A 345 3.43 29.91 -14.97
CA GLU A 345 2.76 30.91 -14.14
C GLU A 345 1.40 30.41 -13.62
N ASN A 346 1.27 30.20 -12.30
CA ASN A 346 0.08 29.87 -11.49
C ASN A 346 -0.23 28.41 -11.13
N THR A 347 0.70 27.48 -11.21
CA THR A 347 0.53 26.16 -10.52
C THR A 347 0.76 26.25 -9.00
N ASP A 348 1.38 27.31 -8.55
CA ASP A 348 1.89 27.50 -7.17
C ASP A 348 0.82 27.52 -6.06
N SER A 349 -0.45 27.73 -6.40
CA SER A 349 -1.58 27.80 -5.45
C SER A 349 -2.56 26.63 -5.55
N SER A 350 -2.25 25.59 -6.34
CA SER A 350 -3.13 24.41 -6.40
C SER A 350 -3.03 23.60 -5.10
N PRO A 351 -4.13 22.93 -4.65
CA PRO A 351 -4.12 22.10 -3.45
C PRO A 351 -3.06 20.98 -3.49
N GLU A 352 -2.79 20.43 -4.68
CA GLU A 352 -1.77 19.41 -4.90
C GLU A 352 -0.36 19.96 -4.63
N MET A 353 -0.08 21.18 -5.09
CA MET A 353 1.21 21.82 -4.85
C MET A 353 1.40 22.23 -3.40
N LEU A 354 0.32 22.67 -2.72
CA LEU A 354 0.35 22.95 -1.28
C LEU A 354 0.68 21.69 -0.48
N TRP A 355 0.07 20.56 -0.80
CA TRP A 355 0.36 19.28 -0.16
C TRP A 355 1.81 18.83 -0.40
N LEU A 356 2.32 18.96 -1.63
CA LEU A 356 3.72 18.64 -1.94
C LEU A 356 4.71 19.51 -1.14
N ARG A 357 4.43 20.80 -0.98
CA ARG A 357 5.24 21.69 -0.15
C ARG A 357 5.20 21.27 1.32
N GLN A 358 4.04 20.90 1.84
CA GLN A 358 3.89 20.38 3.20
C GLN A 358 4.68 19.08 3.41
N LEU A 359 4.65 18.15 2.42
CA LEU A 359 5.47 16.95 2.45
C LEU A 359 6.96 17.26 2.43
N HIS A 360 7.39 18.22 1.62
CA HIS A 360 8.79 18.64 1.56
C HIS A 360 9.28 19.27 2.87
N GLU A 361 8.46 20.13 3.49
CA GLU A 361 8.78 20.68 4.81
C GLU A 361 8.86 19.58 5.86
N TRP A 362 7.88 18.69 5.89
CA TRP A 362 7.88 17.58 6.82
C TRP A 362 9.06 16.62 6.63
N GLN A 363 9.44 16.33 5.37
CA GLN A 363 10.63 15.53 5.07
C GLN A 363 11.92 16.18 5.65
N LYS A 364 12.04 17.51 5.66
CA LYS A 364 13.17 18.21 6.27
C LYS A 364 13.18 18.08 7.80
N GLU A 365 12.02 17.96 8.42
CA GLU A 365 11.86 17.88 9.87
C GLU A 365 12.01 16.45 10.42
N THR A 366 11.89 15.41 9.56
CA THR A 366 11.96 14.00 9.95
C THR A 366 13.33 13.43 9.61
N GLU A 367 14.09 13.00 10.62
CA GLU A 367 15.45 12.45 10.45
C GLU A 367 15.41 11.00 9.96
N ASP A 368 14.45 10.19 10.43
CA ASP A 368 14.30 8.78 10.09
C ASP A 368 13.46 8.59 8.81
N PRO A 369 14.07 8.07 7.71
CA PRO A 369 13.34 7.77 6.48
C PRO A 369 12.20 6.76 6.66
N SER A 370 12.33 5.81 7.59
CA SER A 370 11.31 4.77 7.83
C SER A 370 10.07 5.35 8.50
N GLU A 371 10.26 6.25 9.48
CA GLU A 371 9.15 6.98 10.12
C GLU A 371 8.42 7.86 9.09
N PHE A 372 9.17 8.51 8.21
CA PHE A 372 8.60 9.31 7.12
C PHE A 372 7.76 8.45 6.17
N LEU A 373 8.26 7.26 5.76
CA LEU A 373 7.55 6.35 4.87
C LEU A 373 6.26 5.80 5.49
N GLU A 374 6.30 5.35 6.75
CA GLU A 374 5.11 4.86 7.45
C GLU A 374 4.03 5.94 7.54
N ALA A 375 4.44 7.14 7.87
CA ALA A 375 3.54 8.26 8.00
C ALA A 375 2.98 8.71 6.65
N LEU A 376 3.77 8.67 5.56
CA LEU A 376 3.30 8.93 4.21
C LEU A 376 2.29 7.86 3.75
N ARG A 377 2.55 6.57 3.99
CA ARG A 377 1.61 5.48 3.71
C ARG A 377 0.28 5.69 4.43
N PHE A 378 0.34 6.11 5.68
CA PHE A 378 -0.87 6.42 6.45
C PHE A 378 -1.64 7.61 5.87
N ASP A 379 -0.95 8.70 5.52
CA ASP A 379 -1.56 9.90 4.93
C ASP A 379 -2.21 9.60 3.56
N LEU A 380 -1.54 8.79 2.75
CA LEU A 380 -2.04 8.38 1.43
C LEU A 380 -3.19 7.37 1.50
N GLY A 381 -3.20 6.45 2.47
CA GLY A 381 -4.16 5.35 2.58
C GLY A 381 -5.40 5.66 3.42
N SER A 382 -5.40 6.72 4.22
CA SER A 382 -6.51 7.05 5.12
C SER A 382 -7.62 7.82 4.41
N PRO A 383 -8.91 7.53 4.71
CA PRO A 383 -10.00 8.40 4.27
C PRO A 383 -9.79 9.79 4.86
N GLU A 384 -10.12 10.83 4.12
CA GLU A 384 -9.92 12.21 4.55
C GLU A 384 -11.20 12.83 5.11
N VAL A 385 -11.02 13.75 6.06
CA VAL A 385 -12.04 14.67 6.56
C VAL A 385 -11.61 16.11 6.25
N PHE A 386 -12.53 16.89 5.68
CA PHE A 386 -12.31 18.29 5.31
C PHE A 386 -12.96 19.19 6.32
N VAL A 387 -12.15 20.03 6.95
CA VAL A 387 -12.60 21.00 7.95
C VAL A 387 -12.20 22.41 7.52
N PHE A 388 -12.86 23.42 8.06
CA PHE A 388 -12.62 24.82 7.73
C PHE A 388 -11.94 25.54 8.89
N THR A 389 -11.01 26.41 8.56
CA THR A 389 -10.56 27.44 9.51
C THR A 389 -11.64 28.52 9.66
N PRO A 390 -11.65 29.34 10.72
CA PRO A 390 -12.59 30.47 10.84
C PRO A 390 -12.49 31.51 9.71
N LYS A 391 -11.38 31.49 8.96
CA LYS A 391 -11.16 32.35 7.78
C LYS A 391 -11.71 31.72 6.48
N GLY A 392 -12.28 30.51 6.55
CA GLY A 392 -12.83 29.80 5.39
C GLY A 392 -11.83 28.97 4.60
N SER A 393 -10.57 28.89 5.04
CA SER A 393 -9.58 28.01 4.39
C SER A 393 -9.89 26.55 4.71
N VAL A 394 -9.82 25.68 3.70
CA VAL A 394 -10.03 24.24 3.85
C VAL A 394 -8.75 23.55 4.31
N VAL A 395 -8.87 22.67 5.29
CA VAL A 395 -7.80 21.80 5.80
C VAL A 395 -8.23 20.35 5.67
N ALA A 396 -7.44 19.55 4.94
CA ALA A 396 -7.63 18.12 4.83
C ALA A 396 -6.88 17.41 5.96
N LEU A 397 -7.56 16.48 6.63
CA LEU A 397 -7.01 15.67 7.71
C LEU A 397 -7.34 14.19 7.50
N PRO A 398 -6.55 13.26 8.05
CA PRO A 398 -6.93 11.85 8.06
C PRO A 398 -8.29 11.61 8.74
N GLY A 399 -9.04 10.64 8.27
CA GLY A 399 -10.35 10.31 8.84
C GLY A 399 -10.26 9.92 10.31
N GLY A 400 -11.17 10.50 11.11
CA GLY A 400 -11.19 10.32 12.56
C GLY A 400 -10.23 11.23 13.31
N SER A 401 -9.61 12.20 12.63
CA SER A 401 -8.77 13.24 13.23
C SER A 401 -9.53 14.07 14.26
N THR A 402 -8.77 14.64 15.18
CA THR A 402 -9.25 15.43 16.32
C THR A 402 -8.83 16.90 16.18
N PRO A 403 -9.34 17.81 17.01
CA PRO A 403 -8.86 19.18 17.08
C PRO A 403 -7.35 19.33 17.29
N VAL A 404 -6.71 18.39 17.98
CA VAL A 404 -5.24 18.38 18.15
C VAL A 404 -4.55 18.12 16.81
N ASP A 405 -5.04 17.14 16.02
CA ASP A 405 -4.53 16.88 14.67
C ASP A 405 -4.64 18.12 13.79
N PHE A 406 -5.79 18.81 13.85
CA PHE A 406 -6.01 20.08 13.15
C PHE A 406 -5.02 21.15 13.60
N ALA A 407 -4.78 21.31 14.92
CA ALA A 407 -3.85 22.30 15.44
C ALA A 407 -2.43 22.11 14.90
N PHE A 408 -1.94 20.87 14.89
CA PHE A 408 -0.63 20.53 14.32
C PHE A 408 -0.58 20.65 12.79
N SER A 409 -1.70 20.49 12.11
CA SER A 409 -1.74 20.68 10.64
C SER A 409 -1.64 22.15 10.25
N VAL A 410 -2.18 23.06 11.07
CA VAL A 410 -2.10 24.51 10.85
C VAL A 410 -0.66 25.00 11.11
N HIS A 411 -0.11 24.75 12.27
CA HIS A 411 1.28 25.07 12.62
C HIS A 411 1.75 24.27 13.84
N THR A 412 3.03 23.91 13.89
CA THR A 412 3.61 23.16 15.02
C THR A 412 3.42 23.90 16.35
N ASP A 413 3.65 25.21 16.40
CA ASP A 413 3.46 26.01 17.64
C ASP A 413 2.00 26.07 18.08
N VAL A 414 1.05 26.12 17.14
CA VAL A 414 -0.39 26.06 17.45
C VAL A 414 -0.73 24.73 18.10
N GLY A 415 -0.17 23.63 17.56
CA GLY A 415 -0.31 22.28 18.11
C GLY A 415 0.28 22.16 19.51
N LEU A 416 1.52 22.60 19.71
CA LEU A 416 2.22 22.52 21.01
C LEU A 416 1.52 23.37 22.09
N ARG A 417 0.93 24.50 21.73
CA ARG A 417 0.24 25.42 22.62
C ARG A 417 -1.28 25.24 22.68
N CYS A 418 -1.81 24.17 22.10
CA CYS A 418 -3.25 23.90 22.06
C CYS A 418 -3.78 23.70 23.49
N ALA A 419 -4.70 24.58 23.94
CA ALA A 419 -5.35 24.50 25.24
C ALA A 419 -6.81 24.10 25.17
N GLY A 420 -7.44 24.24 23.97
CA GLY A 420 -8.84 23.93 23.76
C GLY A 420 -9.22 24.13 22.30
N ALA A 421 -10.43 23.72 21.94
CA ALA A 421 -10.94 23.89 20.59
C ALA A 421 -12.44 24.20 20.59
N LYS A 422 -12.87 24.99 19.59
CA LYS A 422 -14.28 25.18 19.26
C LYS A 422 -14.55 24.56 17.90
N VAL A 423 -15.59 23.78 17.81
CA VAL A 423 -16.11 23.23 16.55
C VAL A 423 -17.50 23.80 16.31
N ASN A 424 -17.69 24.43 15.16
CA ASN A 424 -18.94 25.15 14.80
C ASN A 424 -19.37 26.16 15.88
N GLY A 425 -18.40 26.88 16.48
CA GLY A 425 -18.62 27.89 17.51
C GLY A 425 -18.84 27.32 18.92
N ARG A 426 -18.87 26.00 19.13
CA ARG A 426 -19.04 25.36 20.44
C ARG A 426 -17.74 24.76 20.95
N LEU A 427 -17.46 24.95 22.24
CA LEU A 427 -16.30 24.33 22.89
C LEU A 427 -16.50 22.79 22.91
N VAL A 428 -15.46 22.07 22.49
CA VAL A 428 -15.48 20.59 22.43
C VAL A 428 -14.24 20.00 23.12
N PRO A 429 -14.31 18.76 23.63
CA PRO A 429 -13.14 18.03 24.09
C PRO A 429 -12.11 17.86 22.96
N LEU A 430 -10.81 17.84 23.31
CA LEU A 430 -9.72 17.74 22.33
C LEU A 430 -9.63 16.38 21.63
N ASP A 431 -10.25 15.34 22.18
CA ASP A 431 -10.36 13.99 21.61
C ASP A 431 -11.61 13.79 20.71
N SER A 432 -12.43 14.84 20.54
CA SER A 432 -13.62 14.79 19.69
C SER A 432 -13.24 14.56 18.24
N ARG A 433 -14.00 13.69 17.54
CA ARG A 433 -13.78 13.43 16.11
C ARG A 433 -14.35 14.56 15.27
N LEU A 434 -13.56 15.03 14.32
CA LEU A 434 -13.97 16.02 13.34
C LEU A 434 -14.72 15.38 12.18
N ASN A 435 -15.72 16.07 11.66
CA ASN A 435 -16.54 15.66 10.51
C ASN A 435 -16.34 16.61 9.34
N ASN A 436 -16.68 16.13 8.13
CA ASN A 436 -16.65 16.99 6.94
C ASN A 436 -17.54 18.22 7.11
N GLY A 437 -16.97 19.38 6.84
CA GLY A 437 -17.68 20.66 6.90
C GLY A 437 -17.59 21.39 8.25
N ASP A 438 -16.95 20.78 9.27
CA ASP A 438 -16.77 21.43 10.57
C ASP A 438 -15.85 22.65 10.45
N VAL A 439 -16.25 23.75 11.12
CA VAL A 439 -15.40 24.94 11.29
C VAL A 439 -14.66 24.82 12.62
N VAL A 440 -13.33 24.76 12.59
CA VAL A 440 -12.49 24.48 13.76
C VAL A 440 -11.67 25.71 14.14
N GLU A 441 -11.81 26.16 15.39
CA GLU A 441 -11.02 27.24 15.98
C GLU A 441 -10.22 26.69 17.17
N ILE A 442 -8.88 26.88 17.16
CA ILE A 442 -7.99 26.44 18.23
C ILE A 442 -7.77 27.57 19.23
N VAL A 443 -7.94 27.24 20.49
CA VAL A 443 -7.60 28.15 21.62
C VAL A 443 -6.20 27.79 22.09
N THR A 444 -5.27 28.73 21.97
CA THR A 444 -3.87 28.53 22.36
C THR A 444 -3.55 29.13 23.72
N ASN A 445 -2.71 28.44 24.48
CA ASN A 445 -2.14 28.99 25.72
C ASN A 445 -0.98 29.94 25.39
N LYS A 446 -0.95 31.11 26.05
CA LYS A 446 0.09 32.14 25.86
C LYS A 446 1.31 31.96 26.77
N SER A 447 1.28 30.98 27.70
CA SER A 447 2.42 30.70 28.58
C SER A 447 3.60 30.14 27.80
N GLU A 448 4.82 30.53 28.12
CA GLU A 448 6.04 29.94 27.53
C GLU A 448 6.25 28.48 27.96
N SER A 449 5.69 28.08 29.11
CA SER A 449 5.74 26.72 29.63
C SER A 449 4.60 25.82 29.07
N ALA A 450 3.80 26.33 28.12
CA ALA A 450 2.74 25.52 27.51
C ALA A 450 3.31 24.41 26.61
N GLY A 451 2.96 23.18 26.90
CA GLY A 451 3.35 22.00 26.12
C GLY A 451 2.19 21.04 25.88
N PRO A 452 2.36 20.05 25.02
CA PRO A 452 1.36 19.03 24.73
C PRO A 452 1.18 18.08 25.92
N SER A 453 0.02 17.45 26.04
CA SER A 453 -0.17 16.32 26.99
C SER A 453 0.29 15.01 26.36
N ARG A 454 0.91 14.12 27.16
CA ARG A 454 1.24 12.75 26.75
C ARG A 454 0.00 11.93 26.37
N ASP A 455 -1.13 12.21 27.00
CA ASP A 455 -2.40 11.54 26.73
C ASP A 455 -2.90 11.76 25.30
N TRP A 456 -2.46 12.85 24.64
CA TRP A 456 -2.83 13.10 23.25
C TRP A 456 -2.35 12.00 22.31
N LEU A 457 -1.26 11.30 22.62
CA LEU A 457 -0.77 10.17 21.83
C LEU A 457 -1.77 9.01 21.72
N ASN A 458 -2.74 8.93 22.64
CA ASN A 458 -3.75 7.87 22.66
C ASN A 458 -4.85 8.09 21.62
N PHE A 459 -5.13 9.33 21.24
CA PHE A 459 -6.26 9.66 20.36
C PHE A 459 -5.89 10.36 19.06
N VAL A 460 -4.74 11.05 18.96
CA VAL A 460 -4.30 11.67 17.70
C VAL A 460 -4.14 10.64 16.59
N LYS A 461 -4.59 11.01 15.40
CA LYS A 461 -4.56 10.16 14.21
C LYS A 461 -3.45 10.53 13.24
N SER A 462 -3.17 11.82 13.12
CA SER A 462 -2.13 12.32 12.22
C SER A 462 -0.74 11.85 12.67
N PRO A 463 0.04 11.16 11.81
CA PRO A 463 1.43 10.81 12.10
C PRO A 463 2.29 12.04 12.43
N ARG A 464 2.04 13.17 11.74
CA ARG A 464 2.71 14.44 11.99
C ARG A 464 2.50 14.94 13.41
N ALA A 465 1.25 14.96 13.90
CA ALA A 465 0.95 15.35 15.28
C ALA A 465 1.65 14.41 16.27
N ARG A 466 1.57 13.11 16.03
CA ARG A 466 2.19 12.09 16.88
C ARG A 466 3.71 12.23 16.95
N SER A 467 4.38 12.43 15.81
CA SER A 467 5.84 12.65 15.73
C SER A 467 6.24 13.93 16.49
N LYS A 468 5.54 15.05 16.28
CA LYS A 468 5.84 16.32 16.97
C LYS A 468 5.64 16.22 18.48
N ILE A 469 4.59 15.55 18.95
CA ILE A 469 4.36 15.30 20.38
C ILE A 469 5.48 14.44 20.96
N LYS A 470 5.86 13.35 20.28
CA LYS A 470 6.97 12.48 20.71
C LYS A 470 8.29 13.24 20.76
N ALA A 471 8.60 14.04 19.74
CA ALA A 471 9.81 14.84 19.67
C ALA A 471 9.90 15.87 20.82
N TYR A 472 8.77 16.52 21.16
CA TYR A 472 8.69 17.42 22.29
C TYR A 472 9.09 16.70 23.60
N PHE A 473 8.46 15.56 23.90
CA PHE A 473 8.77 14.81 25.13
C PHE A 473 10.15 14.14 25.11
N SER A 474 10.68 13.81 23.96
CA SER A 474 12.05 13.29 23.84
C SER A 474 13.06 14.40 24.15
N LYS A 475 12.79 15.63 23.68
CA LYS A 475 13.61 16.79 23.99
C LYS A 475 13.56 17.14 25.49
N GLU A 476 12.35 17.21 26.06
CA GLU A 476 12.12 17.46 27.49
C GLU A 476 12.84 16.42 28.36
N ARG A 477 12.67 15.13 28.05
CA ARG A 477 13.37 14.02 28.75
C ARG A 477 14.88 14.15 28.65
N ARG A 478 15.39 14.52 27.47
CA ARG A 478 16.84 14.68 27.25
C ARG A 478 17.38 15.85 28.11
N GLU A 479 16.65 16.96 28.19
CA GLU A 479 17.02 18.10 29.04
C GLU A 479 17.01 17.69 30.52
N GLU A 480 15.96 17.00 30.99
CA GLU A 480 15.88 16.44 32.34
C GLU A 480 17.03 15.45 32.64
N ALA A 481 17.35 14.56 31.67
CA ALA A 481 18.44 13.61 31.80
C ALA A 481 19.81 14.31 31.85
N ILE A 482 20.02 15.34 31.04
CA ILE A 482 21.23 16.17 31.08
C ILE A 482 21.40 16.82 32.47
N ASP A 483 20.34 17.42 32.99
CA ASP A 483 20.38 18.08 34.32
C ASP A 483 20.61 17.06 35.45
N ALA A 484 19.91 15.93 35.42
CA ALA A 484 20.11 14.84 36.38
C ALA A 484 21.51 14.23 36.30
N GLY A 485 22.04 14.04 35.09
CA GLY A 485 23.40 13.56 34.86
C GLY A 485 24.46 14.55 35.34
N ARG A 486 24.29 15.83 35.05
CA ARG A 486 25.16 16.94 35.54
C ARG A 486 25.18 16.97 37.06
N GLU A 487 24.00 16.88 37.70
CA GLU A 487 23.93 16.85 39.16
C GLU A 487 24.55 15.58 39.75
N SER A 488 24.34 14.43 39.14
CA SER A 488 24.91 13.14 39.56
C SER A 488 26.44 13.16 39.52
N ILE A 489 27.01 13.61 38.40
CA ILE A 489 28.47 13.78 38.27
C ILE A 489 29.00 14.79 39.27
N ALA A 490 28.35 15.97 39.42
CA ALA A 490 28.76 16.97 40.38
C ALA A 490 28.71 16.46 41.83
N ARG A 491 27.73 15.61 42.18
CA ARG A 491 27.63 14.96 43.49
C ARG A 491 28.74 13.99 43.74
N GLN A 492 29.12 13.18 42.76
CA GLN A 492 30.22 12.23 42.87
C GLN A 492 31.59 12.92 42.91
N MET A 493 31.77 13.99 42.13
CA MET A 493 33.00 14.80 42.18
C MET A 493 33.21 15.44 43.60
N ARG A 494 32.13 15.96 44.23
CA ARG A 494 32.21 16.46 45.61
C ARG A 494 32.58 15.37 46.58
N LYS A 495 32.06 14.14 46.43
CA LYS A 495 32.44 12.97 47.25
C LYS A 495 33.91 12.57 47.07
N ALA A 496 34.42 12.71 45.85
CA ALA A 496 35.83 12.41 45.55
C ALA A 496 36.81 13.53 45.85
N GLY A 497 36.31 14.67 46.37
CA GLY A 497 37.18 15.82 46.75
C GLY A 497 37.82 16.55 45.55
N LEU A 498 37.24 16.40 44.36
CA LEU A 498 37.75 16.98 43.13
C LEU A 498 37.28 18.41 42.93
N PRO A 499 38.17 19.34 42.43
CA PRO A 499 37.82 20.77 42.29
C PRO A 499 36.87 20.99 41.09
N LEU A 500 35.58 21.12 41.36
CA LEU A 500 34.49 21.30 40.41
C LEU A 500 34.77 22.36 39.33
N GLN A 501 35.26 23.53 39.71
CA GLN A 501 35.45 24.67 38.80
C GLN A 501 36.56 24.40 37.73
N LYS A 502 37.60 23.61 38.04
CA LYS A 502 38.69 23.33 37.11
C LYS A 502 38.31 22.23 36.07
N ILE A 503 37.45 21.32 36.45
CA ILE A 503 37.04 20.18 35.57
C ILE A 503 35.88 20.56 34.68
N PHE A 504 34.90 21.34 35.17
CA PHE A 504 33.83 21.85 34.32
C PHE A 504 34.28 22.95 33.34
N ALA A 505 35.37 23.63 33.60
CA ALA A 505 35.95 24.67 32.72
C ALA A 505 37.05 24.09 31.79
N GLY A 506 37.44 22.82 31.91
CA GLY A 506 38.56 22.24 31.24
C GLY A 506 38.19 21.26 30.11
N HIS A 507 39.16 21.01 29.24
CA HIS A 507 39.08 20.08 28.10
C HIS A 507 38.84 18.62 28.49
N SER A 508 39.14 18.23 29.74
CA SER A 508 39.13 16.86 30.24
C SER A 508 37.78 16.13 30.20
N LEU A 509 36.64 16.84 30.37
CA LEU A 509 35.31 16.22 30.25
C LEU A 509 34.90 16.04 28.79
N LEU A 510 35.29 16.94 27.91
CA LEU A 510 35.06 16.84 26.48
C LEU A 510 35.94 15.70 25.86
N GLU A 511 37.21 15.62 26.27
CA GLU A 511 38.10 14.53 25.84
C GLU A 511 37.59 13.16 26.30
N LEU A 512 37.08 13.07 27.54
CA LEU A 512 36.48 11.85 28.07
C LEU A 512 35.17 11.51 27.36
N SER A 513 34.36 12.52 26.97
CA SER A 513 33.12 12.26 26.17
C SER A 513 33.48 11.62 24.83
N HIS A 514 34.48 12.12 24.14
CA HIS A 514 34.96 11.55 22.85
C HIS A 514 35.61 10.17 23.03
N GLU A 515 36.36 9.93 24.11
CA GLU A 515 36.90 8.61 24.43
C GLU A 515 35.80 7.58 24.65
N LEU A 516 34.71 8.00 25.30
CA LEU A 516 33.52 7.18 25.51
C LEU A 516 32.57 7.13 24.29
N ARG A 517 32.97 7.70 23.15
CA ARG A 517 32.22 7.78 21.88
C ARG A 517 30.94 8.58 21.96
N TYR A 518 30.87 9.56 22.83
CA TYR A 518 29.80 10.56 22.84
C TYR A 518 30.21 11.80 22.04
N PRO A 519 29.30 12.38 21.21
CA PRO A 519 29.62 13.50 20.34
C PRO A 519 29.92 14.80 21.09
N ASP A 520 29.33 14.97 22.27
CA ASP A 520 29.47 16.15 23.12
C ASP A 520 29.25 15.84 24.62
N ILE A 521 29.50 16.82 25.48
CA ILE A 521 29.35 16.70 26.94
C ILE A 521 27.89 16.49 27.35
N ASP A 522 26.95 17.11 26.64
CA ASP A 522 25.51 16.99 26.94
C ASP A 522 25.00 15.57 26.64
N ALA A 523 25.51 14.92 25.60
CA ALA A 523 25.22 13.51 25.33
C ALA A 523 25.78 12.59 26.44
N LEU A 524 26.95 12.89 26.99
CA LEU A 524 27.49 12.18 28.14
C LEU A 524 26.64 12.41 29.40
N TYR A 525 26.22 13.65 29.66
CA TYR A 525 25.31 13.95 30.78
C TYR A 525 23.98 13.24 30.65
N SER A 526 23.38 13.25 29.45
CA SER A 526 22.15 12.51 29.18
C SER A 526 22.31 11.02 29.46
N ALA A 527 23.40 10.40 29.00
CA ALA A 527 23.67 8.97 29.21
C ALA A 527 23.84 8.62 30.71
N VAL A 528 24.37 9.55 31.51
CA VAL A 528 24.46 9.39 32.98
C VAL A 528 23.11 9.56 33.63
N GLY A 529 22.31 10.54 33.20
CA GLY A 529 20.97 10.78 33.72
C GLY A 529 20.02 9.64 33.44
N ASP A 530 20.12 9.03 32.24
CA ASP A 530 19.36 7.85 31.83
C ASP A 530 19.86 6.55 32.48
N GLY A 531 21.03 6.57 33.14
CA GLY A 531 21.60 5.40 33.82
C GLY A 531 22.38 4.44 32.93
N TYR A 532 22.63 4.79 31.65
CA TYR A 532 23.46 3.98 30.74
C TYR A 532 24.95 3.98 31.14
N VAL A 533 25.40 5.06 31.80
CA VAL A 533 26.75 5.21 32.32
C VAL A 533 26.66 5.65 33.77
N SER A 534 27.43 5.00 34.66
CA SER A 534 27.45 5.40 36.06
C SER A 534 28.34 6.65 36.27
N ALA A 535 27.84 7.61 37.03
CA ALA A 535 28.62 8.81 37.39
C ALA A 535 29.91 8.44 38.10
N ALA A 536 29.95 7.32 38.89
CA ALA A 536 31.11 6.81 39.52
C ALA A 536 32.18 6.37 38.52
N SER A 537 31.78 5.62 37.46
CA SER A 537 32.72 5.16 36.40
C SER A 537 33.32 6.35 35.62
N ILE A 538 32.59 7.44 35.45
CA ILE A 538 33.12 8.68 34.84
C ILE A 538 34.19 9.31 35.78
N ILE A 539 33.92 9.37 37.06
CA ILE A 539 34.85 9.92 38.03
C ILE A 539 36.11 9.06 38.14
N ASP A 540 35.97 7.73 38.18
CA ASP A 540 37.12 6.79 38.20
C ASP A 540 38.00 6.97 36.95
N LYS A 541 37.40 7.12 35.78
CA LYS A 541 38.14 7.41 34.54
C LYS A 541 38.78 8.79 34.55
N LEU A 542 38.12 9.80 35.07
CA LEU A 542 38.69 11.14 35.27
C LEU A 542 39.83 11.12 36.25
N VAL A 543 39.71 10.36 37.34
CA VAL A 543 40.82 10.18 38.34
C VAL A 543 41.97 9.40 37.69
N THR A 544 41.71 8.37 36.88
CA THR A 544 42.72 7.61 36.16
C THR A 544 43.40 8.46 35.09
N ALA A 545 42.64 9.26 34.32
CA ALA A 545 43.18 10.22 33.36
C ALA A 545 44.02 11.33 34.05
N LEU A 546 43.71 11.62 35.32
CA LEU A 546 44.45 12.55 36.17
C LEU A 546 45.52 11.90 37.05
N GLY A 547 45.71 10.58 36.97
CA GLY A 547 46.90 9.86 37.51
C GLY A 547 46.69 9.00 38.76
N ALA A 548 45.81 7.98 38.79
CA ALA A 548 45.87 6.91 39.81
C ALA A 548 45.13 5.62 39.35
N GLU A 549 45.70 4.42 39.64
CA GLU A 549 45.32 3.08 39.17
C GLU A 549 44.55 2.19 40.17
N ASP A 550 43.82 1.19 39.61
CA ASP A 550 43.49 -0.21 40.03
C ASP A 550 42.26 -0.60 40.87
N SER A 551 41.38 -1.51 40.40
CA SER A 551 41.21 -2.98 40.54
C SER A 551 39.77 -3.55 40.47
N HIS A 552 39.61 -4.82 39.94
CA HIS A 552 38.37 -5.63 39.62
C HIS A 552 37.90 -6.60 40.76
N PRO A 553 36.83 -7.48 40.69
CA PRO A 553 36.39 -8.51 39.71
C PRO A 553 34.88 -8.99 39.63
N GLU A 554 34.57 -10.01 38.76
CA GLU A 554 33.32 -10.71 38.27
C GLU A 554 32.80 -11.98 39.02
N PRO A 555 31.96 -12.96 38.40
CA PRO A 555 30.55 -13.12 38.02
C PRO A 555 29.77 -14.42 38.51
N THR A 556 28.59 -14.86 37.94
CA THR A 556 28.12 -16.27 37.60
C THR A 556 26.60 -16.52 37.34
N MET A 557 26.20 -17.73 36.76
CA MET A 557 24.98 -18.20 36.07
C MET A 557 24.15 -19.33 36.75
N ASP A 558 22.97 -19.76 36.10
CA ASP A 558 22.27 -21.09 35.96
C ASP A 558 20.72 -21.10 36.07
N ALA A 559 19.83 -21.99 35.60
CA ALA A 559 19.51 -23.08 34.67
C ALA A 559 18.07 -23.70 34.87
N PHE A 560 17.53 -24.57 33.97
CA PHE A 560 16.20 -25.20 33.66
C PHE A 560 15.57 -26.30 34.57
N PRO A 561 14.34 -27.03 34.32
CA PRO A 561 13.80 -27.88 33.24
C PRO A 561 12.28 -28.28 33.09
N THR A 562 11.78 -28.86 31.98
CA THR A 562 11.05 -30.00 31.35
C THR A 562 9.71 -30.68 31.82
N ARG A 563 8.84 -31.19 30.86
CA ARG A 563 8.36 -32.54 30.46
C ARG A 563 6.85 -32.90 30.26
N ALA A 564 6.45 -33.80 29.35
CA ALA A 564 5.45 -34.50 28.56
C ALA A 564 4.56 -35.61 29.30
N PRO A 565 3.80 -36.66 28.72
CA PRO A 565 3.53 -37.29 27.41
C PRO A 565 2.15 -38.03 27.11
N THR A 566 1.89 -38.61 25.88
CA THR A 566 1.46 -39.92 25.24
C THR A 566 -0.01 -40.31 25.04
N THR A 567 -0.52 -41.10 24.02
CA THR A 567 -0.39 -42.42 23.38
C THR A 567 -1.48 -42.81 22.35
N ARG A 568 -1.25 -43.55 21.33
CA ARG A 568 -1.32 -44.68 20.38
C ARG A 568 -2.67 -45.22 19.81
N ARG A 569 -2.70 -45.61 18.47
CA ARG A 569 -2.97 -46.95 17.89
C ARG A 569 -2.97 -47.01 16.36
N SER A 570 -2.80 -48.25 15.73
CA SER A 570 -2.27 -48.62 14.42
C SER A 570 -3.28 -49.21 13.40
N SER A 571 -2.98 -49.24 12.06
CA SER A 571 -3.69 -49.97 11.02
C SER A 571 -2.76 -50.41 9.83
N ASN A 572 -3.15 -51.54 9.14
CA ASN A 572 -2.35 -52.31 8.16
C ASN A 572 -2.51 -51.90 6.68
N ALA A 573 -2.60 -50.64 6.36
CA ALA A 573 -2.89 -50.14 5.01
C ALA A 573 -1.68 -49.92 4.09
N VAL A 574 -0.46 -50.09 4.59
CA VAL A 574 0.79 -49.76 3.89
C VAL A 574 1.80 -50.88 4.07
N ASP A 575 2.51 -51.26 2.99
CA ASP A 575 3.64 -52.20 2.99
C ASP A 575 4.96 -51.45 3.08
N VAL A 576 5.86 -51.92 3.93
CA VAL A 576 7.21 -51.38 4.13
C VAL A 576 8.21 -52.27 3.41
N GLU A 577 8.98 -51.75 2.46
CA GLU A 577 9.97 -52.52 1.75
C GLU A 577 11.07 -53.06 2.68
N GLY A 578 11.20 -54.40 2.77
CA GLY A 578 12.25 -55.05 3.56
C GLY A 578 11.90 -55.39 5.00
N ALA A 579 10.65 -55.25 5.44
CA ALA A 579 10.25 -55.60 6.80
C ALA A 579 8.79 -56.07 6.84
N ASP A 580 8.59 -57.35 7.06
CA ASP A 580 7.29 -57.94 7.37
C ASP A 580 6.96 -57.77 8.86
N ASP A 581 5.74 -57.38 9.21
CA ASP A 581 5.24 -57.21 10.59
C ASP A 581 5.72 -55.99 11.37
N VAL A 582 6.00 -54.84 10.69
CA VAL A 582 6.31 -53.58 11.36
C VAL A 582 5.05 -52.79 11.66
N LEU A 583 4.98 -52.23 12.85
CA LEU A 583 3.88 -51.37 13.26
C LEU A 583 3.90 -50.06 12.41
N VAL A 584 2.91 -49.92 11.51
CA VAL A 584 2.77 -48.77 10.63
C VAL A 584 1.75 -47.81 11.16
N LYS A 585 2.03 -46.50 11.10
CA LYS A 585 1.19 -45.42 11.56
C LYS A 585 1.12 -44.29 10.58
N LEU A 586 -0.08 -43.92 10.14
CA LEU A 586 -0.28 -42.73 9.30
C LEU A 586 -0.02 -41.46 10.12
N ALA A 587 0.79 -40.55 9.56
CA ALA A 587 1.15 -39.31 10.22
C ALA A 587 -0.05 -38.36 10.28
N ARG A 588 -0.28 -37.79 11.46
CA ARG A 588 -1.39 -36.84 11.69
C ARG A 588 -1.15 -35.47 11.06
N CYS A 589 0.09 -35.11 10.81
CA CYS A 589 0.44 -33.80 10.24
C CYS A 589 0.00 -33.64 8.78
N CYS A 590 -0.03 -34.75 7.99
CA CYS A 590 -0.34 -34.68 6.57
C CYS A 590 -1.46 -35.64 6.12
N THR A 591 -1.98 -36.49 7.04
CA THR A 591 -3.10 -37.40 6.80
C THR A 591 -3.05 -38.07 5.41
N PRO A 592 -2.05 -38.94 5.13
CA PRO A 592 -1.91 -39.54 3.83
C PRO A 592 -3.07 -40.49 3.50
N VAL A 593 -3.56 -40.46 2.26
CA VAL A 593 -4.61 -41.35 1.75
C VAL A 593 -4.11 -42.16 0.57
N PRO A 594 -4.71 -43.34 0.23
CA PRO A 594 -4.33 -44.12 -0.94
C PRO A 594 -4.34 -43.26 -2.22
N GLY A 595 -3.25 -43.35 -3.00
CA GLY A 595 -3.02 -42.52 -4.18
C GLY A 595 -2.01 -41.39 -3.94
N ASP A 596 -1.82 -40.94 -2.68
CA ASP A 596 -0.76 -40.01 -2.39
C ASP A 596 0.65 -40.61 -2.56
N PRO A 597 1.63 -39.88 -3.06
CA PRO A 597 3.03 -40.27 -2.94
C PRO A 597 3.45 -40.25 -1.47
N ILE A 598 3.92 -41.38 -0.94
CA ILE A 598 4.22 -41.55 0.48
C ILE A 598 5.67 -41.92 0.74
N MET A 599 6.15 -41.58 1.93
CA MET A 599 7.43 -42.01 2.49
C MET A 599 7.25 -42.48 3.93
N GLY A 600 8.04 -43.50 4.31
CA GLY A 600 8.07 -44.02 5.67
C GLY A 600 9.26 -43.46 6.45
N PHE A 601 9.06 -43.25 7.75
CA PHE A 601 10.11 -42.82 8.67
C PHE A 601 10.14 -43.68 9.93
N ILE A 602 11.29 -44.29 10.22
CA ILE A 602 11.45 -45.15 11.39
C ILE A 602 11.47 -44.29 12.67
N THR A 603 10.47 -44.49 13.53
CA THR A 603 10.38 -43.78 14.80
C THR A 603 11.04 -44.58 15.91
N LYS A 604 11.72 -43.93 16.87
CA LYS A 604 12.35 -44.61 18.01
C LYS A 604 11.26 -45.23 18.91
N GLY A 605 11.12 -46.56 18.86
CA GLY A 605 10.19 -47.34 19.72
C GLY A 605 8.72 -47.30 19.33
N SER A 606 8.30 -46.80 18.16
CA SER A 606 6.89 -46.67 17.75
C SER A 606 6.58 -47.18 16.33
N GLY A 607 7.50 -47.89 15.68
CA GLY A 607 7.32 -48.39 14.29
C GLY A 607 7.62 -47.38 13.21
N VAL A 608 6.98 -47.49 12.04
CA VAL A 608 7.17 -46.61 10.89
C VAL A 608 6.02 -45.61 10.79
N SER A 609 6.35 -44.32 10.76
CA SER A 609 5.39 -43.23 10.49
C SER A 609 5.33 -42.96 8.99
N ILE A 610 4.14 -42.99 8.42
CA ILE A 610 3.92 -42.73 6.98
C ILE A 610 3.50 -41.29 6.76
N HIS A 611 4.26 -40.58 5.97
CA HIS A 611 4.00 -39.19 5.56
C HIS A 611 3.74 -39.11 4.06
N ARG A 612 3.06 -38.07 3.63
CA ARG A 612 3.05 -37.63 2.23
C ARG A 612 4.43 -37.08 1.88
N SER A 613 4.88 -37.30 0.64
CA SER A 613 6.21 -36.81 0.18
C SER A 613 6.31 -35.28 0.12
N ASP A 614 5.17 -34.57 0.01
CA ASP A 614 5.07 -33.11 0.00
C ASP A 614 4.89 -32.49 1.40
N CYS A 615 4.93 -33.29 2.46
CA CYS A 615 4.78 -32.81 3.83
C CYS A 615 6.05 -32.10 4.33
N THR A 616 5.93 -30.89 4.86
CA THR A 616 7.05 -30.09 5.40
C THR A 616 7.85 -30.87 6.45
N ASN A 617 7.16 -31.55 7.38
CA ASN A 617 7.81 -32.40 8.37
C ASN A 617 8.53 -33.62 7.74
N ALA A 618 8.01 -34.17 6.65
CA ALA A 618 8.67 -35.26 5.92
C ALA A 618 9.93 -34.77 5.22
N HIS A 619 9.90 -33.60 4.64
CA HIS A 619 11.03 -32.96 3.98
C HIS A 619 12.15 -32.66 4.98
N ASP A 620 11.84 -32.09 6.15
CA ASP A 620 12.81 -31.85 7.22
C ASP A 620 13.47 -33.14 7.73
N LEU A 621 12.67 -34.22 7.88
CA LEU A 621 13.18 -35.54 8.26
C LEU A 621 14.09 -36.14 7.19
N GLN A 622 13.77 -35.95 5.92
CA GLN A 622 14.57 -36.42 4.78
C GLN A 622 15.92 -35.68 4.68
N VAL A 623 15.96 -34.39 5.01
CA VAL A 623 17.20 -33.60 5.00
C VAL A 623 18.11 -33.90 6.19
N HIS A 624 17.54 -34.08 7.39
CA HIS A 624 18.31 -34.16 8.64
C HIS A 624 18.52 -35.59 9.16
N GLN A 625 17.76 -36.61 8.70
CA GLN A 625 17.78 -37.98 9.22
C GLN A 625 17.57 -39.02 8.11
N VAL A 626 18.34 -38.95 7.04
CA VAL A 626 18.24 -39.79 5.83
C VAL A 626 18.27 -41.29 6.15
N ASP A 627 19.10 -41.71 7.11
CA ASP A 627 19.28 -43.13 7.51
C ASP A 627 18.01 -43.77 8.10
N ARG A 628 16.98 -43.00 8.39
CA ARG A 628 15.70 -43.47 8.99
C ARG A 628 14.54 -43.42 8.01
N VAL A 629 14.78 -43.00 6.77
CA VAL A 629 13.78 -42.99 5.69
C VAL A 629 13.68 -44.39 5.08
N VAL A 630 12.48 -44.89 4.88
CA VAL A 630 12.19 -46.20 4.28
C VAL A 630 11.17 -46.05 3.18
N ASN A 631 11.36 -46.85 2.11
CA ASN A 631 10.40 -46.92 1.03
C ASN A 631 9.15 -47.67 1.45
N VAL A 632 7.99 -47.11 1.12
CA VAL A 632 6.68 -47.68 1.47
C VAL A 632 5.74 -47.59 0.29
N LYS A 633 4.79 -48.52 0.24
CA LYS A 633 3.77 -48.59 -0.85
C LYS A 633 2.39 -48.84 -0.25
N TRP A 634 1.36 -48.28 -0.87
CA TRP A 634 -0.02 -48.58 -0.52
C TRP A 634 -0.35 -50.03 -0.86
N ARG A 635 -1.01 -50.73 0.07
CA ARG A 635 -1.55 -52.09 -0.15
C ARG A 635 -2.90 -51.99 -0.84
N LEU A 636 -3.02 -52.52 -2.04
CA LEU A 636 -4.27 -52.57 -2.81
C LEU A 636 -5.29 -53.49 -2.11
N GLY A 637 -6.49 -52.96 -1.81
CA GLY A 637 -7.62 -53.74 -1.34
C GLY A 637 -7.92 -53.69 0.21
N ALA A 638 -7.25 -52.84 0.97
CA ALA A 638 -7.61 -52.60 2.36
C ALA A 638 -8.79 -51.60 2.43
N SER A 639 -9.96 -52.07 2.86
CA SER A 639 -11.10 -51.21 3.20
C SER A 639 -10.82 -50.51 4.54
N SER A 640 -10.19 -49.34 4.48
CA SER A 640 -9.96 -48.50 5.64
C SER A 640 -10.55 -47.11 5.40
N VAL A 641 -11.16 -46.54 6.42
CA VAL A 641 -11.68 -45.16 6.38
C VAL A 641 -10.52 -44.22 6.63
N PHE A 642 -10.34 -43.22 5.78
CA PHE A 642 -9.27 -42.26 5.85
C PHE A 642 -9.82 -40.90 6.31
N LEU A 643 -9.04 -40.22 7.13
CA LEU A 643 -9.33 -38.86 7.55
C LEU A 643 -8.74 -37.87 6.55
N VAL A 644 -9.56 -36.97 6.05
CA VAL A 644 -9.14 -35.88 5.14
C VAL A 644 -9.39 -34.53 5.80
N ASN A 645 -8.38 -33.66 5.75
CA ASN A 645 -8.49 -32.28 6.16
C ASN A 645 -8.42 -31.37 4.95
N ILE A 646 -9.45 -30.56 4.76
CA ILE A 646 -9.45 -29.52 3.72
C ILE A 646 -9.58 -28.14 4.32
N GLN A 647 -9.00 -27.17 3.68
CA GLN A 647 -9.24 -25.75 3.94
C GLN A 647 -9.93 -25.14 2.72
N VAL A 648 -11.00 -24.41 3.00
CA VAL A 648 -11.76 -23.65 2.02
C VAL A 648 -11.50 -22.17 2.31
N GLU A 649 -11.06 -21.45 1.31
CA GLU A 649 -10.86 -20.01 1.36
C GLU A 649 -11.89 -19.33 0.45
N ALA A 650 -12.63 -18.39 1.02
CA ALA A 650 -13.74 -17.77 0.32
C ALA A 650 -13.89 -16.29 0.71
N LEU A 651 -14.55 -15.51 -0.14
CA LEU A 651 -15.07 -14.21 0.24
C LEU A 651 -16.28 -14.42 1.16
N ASP A 652 -16.20 -13.90 2.38
CA ASP A 652 -17.25 -14.08 3.41
C ASP A 652 -18.58 -13.48 2.95
N ARG A 653 -19.64 -14.30 2.97
CA ARG A 653 -21.02 -13.94 2.66
C ARG A 653 -22.03 -14.70 3.49
N ALA A 654 -23.25 -14.21 3.53
CA ALA A 654 -24.35 -14.94 4.14
C ALA A 654 -24.54 -16.32 3.48
N SER A 655 -24.85 -17.33 4.28
CA SER A 655 -25.05 -18.73 3.87
C SER A 655 -23.83 -19.48 3.31
N LEU A 656 -22.64 -18.90 3.25
CA LEU A 656 -21.44 -19.56 2.72
C LEU A 656 -21.18 -20.92 3.41
N LEU A 657 -21.20 -20.95 4.73
CA LEU A 657 -20.98 -22.19 5.49
C LEU A 657 -22.07 -23.23 5.19
N ALA A 658 -23.33 -22.80 5.05
CA ALA A 658 -24.43 -23.69 4.73
C ALA A 658 -24.26 -24.29 3.31
N ASP A 659 -23.82 -23.51 2.35
CA ASP A 659 -23.58 -23.96 1.00
C ASP A 659 -22.41 -24.97 0.94
N VAL A 660 -21.29 -24.68 1.64
CA VAL A 660 -20.16 -25.61 1.71
C VAL A 660 -20.53 -26.92 2.40
N THR A 661 -21.23 -26.86 3.55
CA THR A 661 -21.63 -28.09 4.26
C THR A 661 -22.65 -28.90 3.48
N ARG A 662 -23.58 -28.26 2.76
CA ARG A 662 -24.52 -28.93 1.88
C ARG A 662 -23.79 -29.63 0.73
N THR A 663 -22.89 -28.94 0.06
CA THR A 663 -22.09 -29.52 -1.03
C THR A 663 -21.28 -30.73 -0.58
N LEU A 664 -20.65 -30.65 0.62
CA LEU A 664 -19.93 -31.78 1.21
C LEU A 664 -20.89 -32.96 1.52
N SER A 665 -22.08 -32.68 2.05
CA SER A 665 -23.10 -33.67 2.33
C SER A 665 -23.64 -34.36 1.06
N ASP A 666 -23.84 -33.59 -0.01
CA ASP A 666 -24.29 -34.08 -1.32
C ASP A 666 -23.24 -34.99 -1.97
N GLN A 667 -21.97 -34.80 -1.63
CA GLN A 667 -20.86 -35.70 -2.03
C GLN A 667 -20.70 -36.91 -1.09
N HIS A 668 -21.67 -37.17 -0.20
CA HIS A 668 -21.71 -38.32 0.71
C HIS A 668 -20.50 -38.47 1.64
N VAL A 669 -19.87 -37.35 2.01
CA VAL A 669 -18.78 -37.34 3.01
C VAL A 669 -19.31 -37.01 4.41
N ASN A 670 -18.82 -37.77 5.42
CA ASN A 670 -19.19 -37.58 6.80
C ASN A 670 -18.28 -36.56 7.49
N ILE A 671 -18.80 -35.37 7.80
CA ILE A 671 -18.04 -34.28 8.42
C ILE A 671 -17.89 -34.58 9.92
N LEU A 672 -16.65 -34.74 10.39
CA LEU A 672 -16.30 -34.95 11.79
C LEU A 672 -16.09 -33.64 12.56
N SER A 673 -15.49 -32.68 11.93
CA SER A 673 -15.29 -31.36 12.53
C SER A 673 -15.28 -30.25 11.47
N ALA A 674 -15.76 -29.09 11.88
CA ALA A 674 -15.69 -27.87 11.10
C ALA A 674 -15.20 -26.73 11.98
N ALA A 675 -14.22 -25.97 11.53
CA ALA A 675 -13.75 -24.76 12.18
C ALA A 675 -13.79 -23.61 11.16
N VAL A 676 -14.46 -22.53 11.52
CA VAL A 676 -14.65 -21.38 10.65
C VAL A 676 -14.10 -20.14 11.34
N SER A 677 -13.33 -19.37 10.63
CA SER A 677 -12.84 -18.06 11.07
C SER A 677 -12.90 -17.08 9.91
N THR A 678 -13.25 -15.84 10.20
CA THR A 678 -13.25 -14.77 9.22
C THR A 678 -12.19 -13.74 9.62
N SER A 679 -11.30 -13.41 8.71
CA SER A 679 -10.28 -12.40 8.93
C SER A 679 -10.85 -10.99 8.78
N LYS A 680 -10.07 -9.96 9.16
CA LYS A 680 -10.50 -8.55 9.08
C LYS A 680 -10.78 -8.08 7.64
N ASP A 681 -10.17 -8.72 6.67
CA ASP A 681 -10.36 -8.50 5.24
C ASP A 681 -11.53 -9.31 4.64
N ARG A 682 -12.38 -9.87 5.53
CA ARG A 682 -13.55 -10.71 5.16
C ARG A 682 -13.21 -11.92 4.30
N THR A 683 -12.01 -12.43 4.42
CA THR A 683 -11.68 -13.77 3.94
C THR A 683 -12.16 -14.78 4.95
N ALA A 684 -13.05 -15.67 4.54
CA ALA A 684 -13.52 -16.80 5.35
C ALA A 684 -12.58 -17.99 5.15
N PHE A 685 -12.01 -18.46 6.25
CA PHE A 685 -11.22 -19.68 6.31
C PHE A 685 -12.06 -20.76 7.00
N SER A 686 -12.46 -21.77 6.25
CA SER A 686 -13.25 -22.87 6.76
C SER A 686 -12.45 -24.15 6.65
N ARG A 687 -12.12 -24.79 7.78
CA ARG A 687 -11.42 -26.05 7.82
C ARG A 687 -12.39 -27.16 8.17
N PHE A 688 -12.44 -28.20 7.34
CA PHE A 688 -13.27 -29.36 7.52
C PHE A 688 -12.41 -30.61 7.64
N THR A 689 -12.74 -31.46 8.62
CA THR A 689 -12.22 -32.81 8.76
C THR A 689 -13.36 -33.76 8.51
N PHE A 690 -13.20 -34.69 7.58
CA PHE A 690 -14.20 -35.67 7.24
C PHE A 690 -13.59 -37.06 6.99
N GLU A 691 -14.43 -38.08 7.07
CA GLU A 691 -14.08 -39.46 6.78
C GLU A 691 -14.41 -39.78 5.32
N MET A 692 -13.52 -40.52 4.68
CA MET A 692 -13.68 -40.98 3.29
C MET A 692 -13.22 -42.43 3.17
N ALA A 693 -14.07 -43.27 2.55
CA ALA A 693 -13.76 -44.67 2.31
C ALA A 693 -13.02 -44.90 0.97
N ASP A 694 -13.19 -44.00 0.02
CA ASP A 694 -12.58 -44.08 -1.32
C ASP A 694 -11.85 -42.76 -1.67
N ALA A 695 -10.53 -42.85 -1.74
CA ALA A 695 -9.68 -41.69 -2.03
C ALA A 695 -9.82 -41.15 -3.47
N THR A 696 -10.32 -41.96 -4.42
CA THR A 696 -10.53 -41.50 -5.81
C THR A 696 -11.64 -40.46 -5.93
N HIS A 697 -12.50 -40.36 -4.91
CA HIS A 697 -13.60 -39.39 -4.83
C HIS A 697 -13.17 -38.01 -4.36
N LEU A 698 -11.95 -37.86 -3.83
CA LEU A 698 -11.48 -36.63 -3.20
C LEU A 698 -11.41 -35.46 -4.18
N ASP A 699 -10.90 -35.67 -5.35
CA ASP A 699 -10.79 -34.64 -6.41
C ASP A 699 -12.17 -34.10 -6.81
N SER A 700 -13.17 -34.99 -6.87
CA SER A 700 -14.55 -34.62 -7.14
C SER A 700 -15.15 -33.75 -6.05
N VAL A 701 -14.86 -34.08 -4.78
CA VAL A 701 -15.29 -33.27 -3.62
C VAL A 701 -14.65 -31.89 -3.65
N LEU A 702 -13.34 -31.81 -3.90
CA LEU A 702 -12.63 -30.54 -3.99
C LEU A 702 -13.17 -29.68 -5.15
N ALA A 703 -13.42 -30.28 -6.31
CA ALA A 703 -13.99 -29.60 -7.48
C ALA A 703 -15.40 -29.06 -7.20
N ALA A 704 -16.25 -29.86 -6.54
CA ALA A 704 -17.60 -29.44 -6.17
C ALA A 704 -17.61 -28.24 -5.21
N VAL A 705 -16.72 -28.24 -4.22
CA VAL A 705 -16.60 -27.12 -3.26
C VAL A 705 -16.02 -25.86 -3.95
N ARG A 706 -15.07 -25.98 -4.89
CA ARG A 706 -14.57 -24.86 -5.70
C ARG A 706 -15.64 -24.21 -6.56
N GLY A 707 -16.68 -24.96 -6.93
CA GLY A 707 -17.80 -24.44 -7.72
C GLY A 707 -18.76 -23.52 -6.95
N ILE A 708 -18.61 -23.39 -5.62
CA ILE A 708 -19.49 -22.58 -4.79
C ILE A 708 -19.15 -21.09 -5.00
N GLU A 709 -20.17 -20.26 -5.16
CA GLU A 709 -20.02 -18.79 -5.33
C GLU A 709 -19.25 -18.18 -4.14
N GLY A 710 -18.18 -17.43 -4.42
CA GLY A 710 -17.32 -16.80 -3.44
C GLY A 710 -16.14 -17.66 -2.96
N VAL A 711 -16.11 -18.95 -3.26
CA VAL A 711 -14.95 -19.83 -2.96
C VAL A 711 -13.91 -19.63 -4.06
N TYR A 712 -12.71 -19.21 -3.65
CA TYR A 712 -11.60 -19.00 -4.59
C TYR A 712 -10.44 -19.99 -4.40
N ASP A 713 -10.39 -20.72 -3.26
CA ASP A 713 -9.42 -21.79 -3.09
C ASP A 713 -9.95 -22.91 -2.20
N VAL A 714 -9.60 -24.15 -2.55
CA VAL A 714 -9.86 -25.35 -1.75
C VAL A 714 -8.68 -26.29 -1.89
N TYR A 715 -8.07 -26.64 -0.77
CA TYR A 715 -6.90 -27.50 -0.74
C TYR A 715 -6.82 -28.34 0.55
N ARG A 716 -6.01 -29.40 0.47
CA ARG A 716 -5.74 -30.26 1.65
C ARG A 716 -4.74 -29.56 2.56
N THR A 717 -5.05 -29.53 3.85
CA THR A 717 -4.14 -28.97 4.83
C THR A 717 -3.32 -30.05 5.53
N THR A 718 -2.07 -29.70 5.84
CA THR A 718 -1.24 -30.40 6.81
C THR A 718 -1.51 -29.76 8.19
N ASN A 719 -1.80 -30.57 9.21
CA ASN A 719 -1.90 -30.06 10.57
C ASN A 719 -0.47 -29.78 11.08
N ASN A 720 -0.16 -28.51 11.28
CA ASN A 720 1.05 -28.11 12.01
C ASN A 720 0.93 -28.47 13.49
#